data_da2cb5a1b51f251173916fde566841c7
#
_entry.id   da2cb5a1b51f251173916fde566841c7
#
_cell.length_a   1.000
_cell.length_b   1.000
_cell.length_c   1.000
_cell.angle_alpha   90.00
_cell.angle_beta   90.00
_cell.angle_gamma   90.00
#
_symmetry.space_group_name_H-M   'P 1'
#
loop_
_entity.id
_entity.type
_entity.pdbx_description
1 polymer ?
#
loop_
_entity_poly.entity_id
_entity_poly.type
_entity_poly.pdbx_seq_one_letter_code
_entity_poly.pdbx_strand_id
1 'polypeptide(L)'
;MSNRLAQSQSLYLRKHADNPIDWYPWSNEALEKARTENKPIFLSIGYSSCHWCTVMEHEAFSDTVIADYMNDRFIAIKVDREERPDLDSIYMQAVQIMGESGGWPLNLFLAPDDLVPFYGGTYFPIEPRHGRPGFLKVLQSINEIYHDRNRDIQEYKEQIVRNLHQINKLIPVPIISDEVLANGINKCAEVVTNRDYGTCFPMIPYANFLLAASRFEKGDNHLKHKVQQRGLDLAFGGIFDHVAGGWHRYTVDHTWTVPHFEKMLYDNGLIMEYLANLWLSGLEEPAIARACELTATWLQREMLAQEGCFYASQDADSEGREGKFWVWSYAELKKIFSNTELEILVQEFTISESGNFEETNVLQRKKLGALSPEIEACLTKLFRRRYGEYSRPSDAFPVARSQADVKEIDWEGRVPPITDTKAITAWNALMISGLATAYRAFQNPIYKQMATTAAQFILDHQWIEGKLQRINYEGQASVVAQSEDYALLIKALLDLHQAIPEQADFYLAQAIAIQAEFDRDFWDVMSGGYFNTTSESSQHLLVRERNYQDNATPSPNGIAIANLVRLATLTDKKEYLDHAELALKRFGHVISNNPVACPSLLAAFDWFRNHTLLQTSASQYDYFYRHYYPVAMLRIDPHFDQHFAPNAIALVCQGNACLEPATSLDMCEKQLIQGMSRVI
;
A
#
# COMPACT_ATOMS: atom_id res chain seq x y z
N MET A 1 -36.07 -4.07 -6.47
CA MET A 1 -35.35 -3.94 -7.76
C MET A 1 -33.97 -3.42 -7.41
N SER A 2 -32.95 -4.02 -7.98
CA SER A 2 -31.58 -3.54 -7.77
C SER A 2 -31.39 -2.14 -8.36
N ASN A 3 -30.60 -1.31 -7.68
CA ASN A 3 -30.26 0.04 -8.12
C ASN A 3 -29.15 0.01 -9.20
N ARG A 4 -28.68 1.20 -9.64
CA ARG A 4 -27.69 1.34 -10.73
C ARG A 4 -26.34 0.71 -10.44
N LEU A 5 -25.98 0.50 -9.16
CA LEU A 5 -24.71 -0.10 -8.77
C LEU A 5 -24.58 -1.58 -9.18
N ALA A 6 -25.70 -2.25 -9.49
CA ALA A 6 -25.68 -3.62 -10.01
C ALA A 6 -24.88 -3.79 -11.32
N GLN A 7 -24.71 -2.71 -12.10
CA GLN A 7 -23.95 -2.71 -13.34
C GLN A 7 -22.47 -2.33 -13.16
N SER A 8 -22.04 -1.97 -11.95
CA SER A 8 -20.65 -1.58 -11.68
C SER A 8 -19.73 -2.78 -11.70
N GLN A 9 -18.49 -2.57 -12.16
CA GLN A 9 -17.43 -3.58 -12.05
C GLN A 9 -16.94 -3.72 -10.60
N SER A 10 -16.92 -2.63 -9.82
CA SER A 10 -16.50 -2.65 -8.42
C SER A 10 -17.34 -3.61 -7.57
N LEU A 11 -16.67 -4.54 -6.90
CA LEU A 11 -17.31 -5.41 -5.92
C LEU A 11 -17.94 -4.60 -4.79
N TYR A 12 -17.25 -3.56 -4.31
CA TYR A 12 -17.78 -2.67 -3.27
C TYR A 12 -19.09 -2.02 -3.68
N LEU A 13 -19.17 -1.49 -4.89
CA LEU A 13 -20.39 -0.88 -5.39
C LEU A 13 -21.52 -1.93 -5.54
N ARG A 14 -21.20 -3.10 -6.10
CA ARG A 14 -22.18 -4.19 -6.25
C ARG A 14 -22.74 -4.70 -4.93
N LYS A 15 -21.96 -4.71 -3.82
CA LYS A 15 -22.46 -5.04 -2.48
C LYS A 15 -23.67 -4.17 -2.08
N HIS A 16 -23.75 -2.93 -2.58
CA HIS A 16 -24.85 -2.00 -2.30
C HIS A 16 -25.98 -2.00 -3.35
N ALA A 17 -25.93 -2.89 -4.34
CA ALA A 17 -26.90 -2.93 -5.44
C ALA A 17 -28.35 -3.22 -4.98
N ASP A 18 -28.51 -4.01 -3.94
CA ASP A 18 -29.82 -4.43 -3.41
C ASP A 18 -30.30 -3.57 -2.22
N ASN A 19 -29.55 -2.55 -1.82
CA ASN A 19 -30.02 -1.59 -0.82
C ASN A 19 -31.29 -0.87 -1.31
N PRO A 20 -32.23 -0.52 -0.43
CA PRO A 20 -33.44 0.23 -0.79
C PRO A 20 -33.15 1.68 -1.21
N ILE A 21 -31.95 2.19 -0.99
CA ILE A 21 -31.46 3.51 -1.43
C ILE A 21 -31.21 3.50 -2.94
N ASP A 22 -31.68 4.52 -3.67
CA ASP A 22 -31.43 4.72 -5.11
C ASP A 22 -29.98 5.24 -5.34
N TRP A 23 -29.01 4.38 -5.12
CA TRP A 23 -27.60 4.68 -5.27
C TRP A 23 -27.19 4.91 -6.72
N TYR A 24 -26.39 5.94 -6.94
CA TYR A 24 -25.66 6.24 -8.16
C TYR A 24 -24.15 5.99 -7.98
N PRO A 25 -23.41 5.54 -9.00
CA PRO A 25 -21.99 5.74 -9.04
C PRO A 25 -21.68 7.23 -9.26
N TRP A 26 -20.44 7.68 -8.99
CA TRP A 26 -20.01 9.03 -9.35
C TRP A 26 -20.03 9.19 -10.87
N SER A 27 -20.96 9.93 -11.39
CA SER A 27 -21.24 10.06 -12.81
C SER A 27 -21.88 11.42 -13.14
N ASN A 28 -21.74 11.86 -14.39
CA ASN A 28 -22.39 13.09 -14.87
C ASN A 28 -23.92 13.02 -14.70
N GLU A 29 -24.54 11.84 -14.89
CA GLU A 29 -25.96 11.64 -14.67
C GLU A 29 -26.37 12.03 -13.26
N ALA A 30 -25.65 11.53 -12.23
CA ALA A 30 -25.96 11.80 -10.85
C ALA A 30 -25.76 13.28 -10.51
N LEU A 31 -24.67 13.89 -10.99
CA LEU A 31 -24.33 15.30 -10.73
C LEU A 31 -25.33 16.26 -11.38
N GLU A 32 -25.72 15.99 -12.64
CA GLU A 32 -26.72 16.80 -13.35
C GLU A 32 -28.11 16.65 -12.73
N LYS A 33 -28.50 15.44 -12.31
CA LYS A 33 -29.76 15.19 -11.58
C LYS A 33 -29.80 16.00 -10.30
N ALA A 34 -28.73 15.99 -9.51
CA ALA A 34 -28.66 16.76 -8.26
C ALA A 34 -28.83 18.27 -8.49
N ARG A 35 -28.18 18.80 -9.55
CA ARG A 35 -28.33 20.21 -9.96
C ARG A 35 -29.75 20.54 -10.41
N THR A 36 -30.33 19.71 -11.27
CA THR A 36 -31.65 19.95 -11.87
C THR A 36 -32.75 19.88 -10.82
N GLU A 37 -32.66 18.94 -9.88
CA GLU A 37 -33.65 18.77 -8.80
C GLU A 37 -33.36 19.67 -7.59
N ASN A 38 -32.22 20.39 -7.59
CA ASN A 38 -31.71 21.19 -6.46
C ASN A 38 -31.71 20.41 -5.14
N LYS A 39 -31.25 19.14 -5.20
CA LYS A 39 -31.12 18.27 -4.04
C LYS A 39 -29.65 18.17 -3.62
N PRO A 40 -29.33 18.27 -2.31
CA PRO A 40 -27.99 18.00 -1.85
C PRO A 40 -27.59 16.56 -2.16
N ILE A 41 -26.27 16.37 -2.42
CA ILE A 41 -25.70 15.06 -2.68
C ILE A 41 -25.30 14.44 -1.34
N PHE A 42 -25.73 13.20 -1.09
CA PHE A 42 -25.12 12.36 -0.06
C PHE A 42 -24.05 11.49 -0.69
N LEU A 43 -22.78 11.82 -0.43
CA LEU A 43 -21.63 11.09 -0.93
C LEU A 43 -21.11 10.13 0.13
N SER A 44 -21.03 8.83 -0.21
CA SER A 44 -20.49 7.80 0.67
C SER A 44 -19.31 7.10 -0.02
N ILE A 45 -18.13 7.20 0.59
CA ILE A 45 -16.87 6.64 0.08
C ILE A 45 -16.42 5.51 1.01
N GLY A 46 -16.00 4.38 0.44
CA GLY A 46 -15.48 3.23 1.18
C GLY A 46 -14.78 2.24 0.26
N TYR A 47 -14.60 1.01 0.70
CA TYR A 47 -13.93 -0.06 -0.05
C TYR A 47 -14.45 -1.45 0.37
N SER A 48 -14.16 -2.47 -0.41
CA SER A 48 -14.80 -3.78 -0.32
C SER A 48 -14.54 -4.51 0.99
N SER A 49 -13.30 -4.51 1.51
CA SER A 49 -12.90 -5.19 2.74
C SER A 49 -13.14 -4.37 4.03
N CYS A 50 -13.74 -3.18 3.91
CA CYS A 50 -13.99 -2.26 5.03
C CYS A 50 -15.08 -2.77 5.97
N HIS A 51 -14.72 -3.21 7.17
CA HIS A 51 -15.65 -3.71 8.20
C HIS A 51 -16.75 -2.70 8.54
N TRP A 52 -16.42 -1.45 8.89
CA TRP A 52 -17.41 -0.43 9.24
C TRP A 52 -18.30 -0.01 8.07
N CYS A 53 -17.82 -0.16 6.81
CA CYS A 53 -18.67 0.04 5.64
C CYS A 53 -19.75 -1.07 5.55
N THR A 54 -19.37 -2.32 5.83
CA THR A 54 -20.27 -3.47 5.89
C THR A 54 -21.28 -3.33 7.03
N VAL A 55 -20.85 -2.87 8.22
CA VAL A 55 -21.75 -2.59 9.34
C VAL A 55 -22.81 -1.55 8.95
N MET A 56 -22.41 -0.41 8.36
CA MET A 56 -23.33 0.64 7.95
C MET A 56 -24.26 0.20 6.82
N GLU A 57 -23.80 -0.68 5.93
CA GLU A 57 -24.61 -1.30 4.88
C GLU A 57 -25.76 -2.12 5.46
N HIS A 58 -25.46 -3.02 6.39
CA HIS A 58 -26.46 -3.88 7.01
C HIS A 58 -27.41 -3.13 7.95
N GLU A 59 -26.96 -2.04 8.55
CA GLU A 59 -27.75 -1.20 9.44
C GLU A 59 -28.49 -0.09 8.65
N ALA A 60 -27.87 1.09 8.54
CA ALA A 60 -28.51 2.31 8.07
C ALA A 60 -28.88 2.29 6.58
N PHE A 61 -28.09 1.64 5.72
CA PHE A 61 -28.37 1.62 4.28
C PHE A 61 -29.40 0.55 3.87
N SER A 62 -29.73 -0.37 4.76
CA SER A 62 -30.77 -1.39 4.56
C SER A 62 -32.10 -1.03 5.24
N ASP A 63 -32.14 0.07 6.01
CA ASP A 63 -33.36 0.55 6.65
C ASP A 63 -34.27 1.27 5.64
N THR A 64 -35.54 0.81 5.51
CA THR A 64 -36.46 1.34 4.52
C THR A 64 -36.94 2.75 4.82
N VAL A 65 -37.05 3.15 6.10
CA VAL A 65 -37.49 4.51 6.49
C VAL A 65 -36.40 5.54 6.16
N ILE A 66 -35.13 5.17 6.41
CA ILE A 66 -33.98 6.00 6.03
C ILE A 66 -33.91 6.10 4.50
N ALA A 67 -34.07 4.97 3.80
CA ALA A 67 -34.01 4.93 2.35
C ALA A 67 -35.11 5.78 1.68
N ASP A 68 -36.34 5.68 2.14
CA ASP A 68 -37.46 6.48 1.61
C ASP A 68 -37.20 7.97 1.79
N TYR A 69 -36.66 8.39 2.94
CA TYR A 69 -36.32 9.80 3.19
C TYR A 69 -35.12 10.26 2.31
N MET A 70 -34.09 9.43 2.16
CA MET A 70 -32.96 9.73 1.31
C MET A 70 -33.34 9.86 -0.16
N ASN A 71 -34.13 8.93 -0.70
CA ASN A 71 -34.54 8.93 -2.10
C ASN A 71 -35.42 10.16 -2.43
N ASP A 72 -36.22 10.65 -1.48
CA ASP A 72 -37.02 11.84 -1.67
C ASP A 72 -36.21 13.14 -1.61
N ARG A 73 -35.20 13.25 -0.75
CA ARG A 73 -34.56 14.51 -0.37
C ARG A 73 -33.11 14.68 -0.86
N PHE A 74 -32.44 13.59 -1.22
CA PHE A 74 -31.03 13.59 -1.60
C PHE A 74 -30.79 12.87 -2.92
N ILE A 75 -29.64 13.13 -3.54
CA ILE A 75 -29.07 12.25 -4.56
C ILE A 75 -27.93 11.47 -3.88
N ALA A 76 -28.12 10.17 -3.74
CA ALA A 76 -27.16 9.30 -3.05
C ALA A 76 -26.10 8.79 -4.05
N ILE A 77 -24.84 9.13 -3.80
CA ILE A 77 -23.70 8.71 -4.63
C ILE A 77 -22.76 7.83 -3.81
N LYS A 78 -22.38 6.67 -4.37
CA LYS A 78 -21.43 5.73 -3.78
C LYS A 78 -20.15 5.72 -4.57
N VAL A 79 -19.00 5.72 -3.87
CA VAL A 79 -17.67 5.74 -4.47
C VAL A 79 -16.78 4.65 -3.85
N ASP A 80 -16.16 3.86 -4.69
CA ASP A 80 -15.05 2.99 -4.29
C ASP A 80 -13.75 3.82 -4.28
N ARG A 81 -13.16 4.00 -3.07
CA ARG A 81 -11.93 4.77 -2.90
C ARG A 81 -10.72 4.16 -3.63
N GLU A 82 -10.78 2.86 -3.89
CA GLU A 82 -9.70 2.15 -4.58
C GLU A 82 -9.72 2.42 -6.09
N GLU A 83 -10.91 2.68 -6.64
CA GLU A 83 -11.07 3.16 -8.02
C GLU A 83 -10.85 4.68 -8.13
N ARG A 84 -11.30 5.45 -7.13
CA ARG A 84 -11.27 6.92 -7.14
C ARG A 84 -10.54 7.48 -5.91
N PRO A 85 -9.21 7.20 -5.74
CA PRO A 85 -8.42 7.73 -4.63
C PRO A 85 -8.28 9.26 -4.66
N ASP A 86 -8.47 9.89 -5.82
CA ASP A 86 -8.54 11.35 -5.99
C ASP A 86 -9.72 11.96 -5.23
N LEU A 87 -10.92 11.37 -5.36
CA LEU A 87 -12.10 11.81 -4.61
C LEU A 87 -11.92 11.55 -3.12
N ASP A 88 -11.46 10.34 -2.76
CA ASP A 88 -11.22 9.96 -1.37
C ASP A 88 -10.28 10.94 -0.66
N SER A 89 -9.13 11.28 -1.27
CA SER A 89 -8.14 12.20 -0.71
C SER A 89 -8.71 13.59 -0.45
N ILE A 90 -9.36 14.18 -1.46
CA ILE A 90 -9.90 15.54 -1.38
C ILE A 90 -11.02 15.64 -0.33
N TYR A 91 -11.94 14.69 -0.33
CA TYR A 91 -13.07 14.72 0.60
C TYR A 91 -12.66 14.30 2.01
N MET A 92 -11.62 13.46 2.18
CA MET A 92 -11.01 13.19 3.47
C MET A 92 -10.37 14.44 4.08
N GLN A 93 -9.62 15.22 3.29
CA GLN A 93 -9.08 16.50 3.74
C GLN A 93 -10.20 17.48 4.11
N ALA A 94 -11.27 17.52 3.33
CA ALA A 94 -12.40 18.39 3.62
C ALA A 94 -13.05 18.06 4.98
N VAL A 95 -13.27 16.78 5.29
CA VAL A 95 -13.80 16.33 6.59
C VAL A 95 -12.87 16.70 7.74
N GLN A 96 -11.56 16.55 7.57
CA GLN A 96 -10.58 16.95 8.57
C GLN A 96 -10.55 18.48 8.79
N ILE A 97 -10.72 19.28 7.72
CA ILE A 97 -10.89 20.75 7.82
C ILE A 97 -12.15 21.13 8.62
N MET A 98 -13.21 20.31 8.53
CA MET A 98 -14.43 20.50 9.33
C MET A 98 -14.26 20.14 10.82
N GLY A 99 -13.10 19.60 11.22
CA GLY A 99 -12.78 19.22 12.60
C GLY A 99 -13.23 17.82 12.97
N GLU A 100 -13.68 17.01 12.00
CA GLU A 100 -14.03 15.61 12.19
C GLU A 100 -12.83 14.70 12.02
N SER A 101 -12.83 13.56 12.70
CA SER A 101 -11.83 12.51 12.48
C SER A 101 -12.09 11.82 11.15
N GLY A 102 -11.05 11.67 10.33
CA GLY A 102 -11.12 10.90 9.09
C GLY A 102 -11.27 9.40 9.33
N GLY A 103 -11.75 8.67 8.33
CA GLY A 103 -11.92 7.21 8.35
C GLY A 103 -12.99 6.76 7.37
N TRP A 104 -13.16 5.45 7.22
CA TRP A 104 -14.18 4.85 6.36
C TRP A 104 -15.19 4.05 7.18
N PRO A 105 -16.49 4.07 6.72
CA PRO A 105 -17.01 4.82 5.57
C PRO A 105 -16.90 6.33 5.77
N LEU A 106 -16.54 7.05 4.70
CA LEU A 106 -16.50 8.51 4.68
C LEU A 106 -17.81 9.01 4.06
N ASN A 107 -18.61 9.75 4.83
CA ASN A 107 -19.93 10.20 4.42
C ASN A 107 -20.01 11.73 4.48
N LEU A 108 -20.38 12.36 3.36
CA LEU A 108 -20.46 13.82 3.22
C LEU A 108 -21.76 14.26 2.58
N PHE A 109 -22.15 15.50 2.85
CA PHE A 109 -23.23 16.19 2.19
C PHE A 109 -22.67 17.34 1.37
N LEU A 110 -22.86 17.28 0.04
CA LEU A 110 -22.32 18.24 -0.91
C LEU A 110 -23.40 19.12 -1.48
N ALA A 111 -23.05 20.37 -1.76
CA ALA A 111 -23.93 21.24 -2.56
C ALA A 111 -23.83 20.84 -4.05
N PRO A 112 -24.98 20.73 -4.77
CA PRO A 112 -25.00 20.21 -6.13
C PRO A 112 -24.40 21.15 -7.18
N ASP A 113 -24.27 22.44 -6.87
CA ASP A 113 -23.78 23.48 -7.77
C ASP A 113 -22.25 23.44 -7.95
N ASP A 114 -21.51 23.23 -6.86
CA ASP A 114 -20.05 23.29 -6.83
C ASP A 114 -19.35 22.07 -6.21
N LEU A 115 -20.11 21.08 -5.74
CA LEU A 115 -19.66 19.82 -5.12
C LEU A 115 -18.88 20.04 -3.79
N VAL A 116 -18.96 21.23 -3.21
CA VAL A 116 -18.29 21.55 -1.94
C VAL A 116 -19.08 20.94 -0.80
N PRO A 117 -18.44 20.19 0.11
CA PRO A 117 -19.11 19.62 1.27
C PRO A 117 -19.43 20.70 2.30
N PHE A 118 -20.58 20.56 2.97
CA PHE A 118 -21.00 21.45 4.05
C PHE A 118 -21.29 20.72 5.37
N TYR A 119 -21.30 19.38 5.32
CA TYR A 119 -21.35 18.51 6.49
C TYR A 119 -20.72 17.16 6.15
N GLY A 120 -20.15 16.45 7.14
CA GLY A 120 -19.59 15.13 6.94
C GLY A 120 -19.26 14.42 8.24
N GLY A 121 -18.89 13.17 8.10
CA GLY A 121 -18.49 12.29 9.19
C GLY A 121 -18.15 10.90 8.67
N THR A 122 -18.01 9.95 9.58
CA THR A 122 -17.73 8.56 9.24
C THR A 122 -18.98 7.70 9.39
N TYR A 123 -19.05 6.82 10.36
CA TYR A 123 -20.20 5.96 10.61
C TYR A 123 -21.38 6.72 11.26
N PHE A 124 -22.59 6.50 10.76
CA PHE A 124 -23.85 7.00 11.32
C PHE A 124 -24.74 5.84 11.75
N PRO A 125 -25.05 5.67 13.06
CA PRO A 125 -25.92 4.61 13.55
C PRO A 125 -27.40 4.87 13.19
N ILE A 126 -28.23 3.81 13.14
CA ILE A 126 -29.70 3.96 12.99
C ILE A 126 -30.26 4.74 14.18
N GLU A 127 -29.99 4.26 15.40
CA GLU A 127 -30.43 4.86 16.66
C GLU A 127 -29.25 5.58 17.33
N PRO A 128 -29.48 6.59 18.17
CA PRO A 128 -28.42 7.29 18.88
C PRO A 128 -27.54 6.33 19.68
N ARG A 129 -26.24 6.27 19.35
CA ARG A 129 -25.26 5.37 19.96
C ARG A 129 -23.88 6.02 20.00
N HIS A 130 -23.09 5.74 21.06
CA HIS A 130 -21.73 6.26 21.21
C HIS A 130 -21.61 7.80 21.13
N GLY A 131 -22.63 8.53 21.63
CA GLY A 131 -22.66 10.00 21.58
C GLY A 131 -23.01 10.59 20.21
N ARG A 132 -23.33 9.76 19.22
CA ARG A 132 -23.74 10.18 17.86
C ARG A 132 -25.26 10.12 17.72
N PRO A 133 -25.91 11.09 17.02
CA PRO A 133 -27.33 11.05 16.73
C PRO A 133 -27.66 9.94 15.73
N GLY A 134 -28.89 9.49 15.72
CA GLY A 134 -29.41 8.55 14.71
C GLY A 134 -29.41 9.17 13.31
N PHE A 135 -29.12 8.36 12.28
CA PHE A 135 -28.88 8.83 10.91
C PHE A 135 -30.09 9.55 10.31
N LEU A 136 -31.33 9.06 10.54
CA LEU A 136 -32.53 9.74 10.05
C LEU A 136 -32.61 11.18 10.57
N LYS A 137 -32.27 11.42 11.84
CA LYS A 137 -32.28 12.77 12.42
C LYS A 137 -31.18 13.66 11.80
N VAL A 138 -30.04 13.10 11.49
CA VAL A 138 -28.98 13.82 10.75
C VAL A 138 -29.51 14.26 9.39
N LEU A 139 -30.11 13.33 8.62
CA LEU A 139 -30.67 13.62 7.29
C LEU A 139 -31.72 14.73 7.35
N GLN A 140 -32.64 14.69 8.33
CA GLN A 140 -33.67 15.71 8.53
C GLN A 140 -33.06 17.08 8.81
N SER A 141 -32.11 17.15 9.75
CA SER A 141 -31.44 18.39 10.10
C SER A 141 -30.64 18.99 8.92
N ILE A 142 -29.95 18.14 8.15
CA ILE A 142 -29.19 18.57 6.97
C ILE A 142 -30.11 19.12 5.88
N ASN A 143 -31.24 18.47 5.64
CA ASN A 143 -32.22 18.94 4.65
C ASN A 143 -32.82 20.30 5.06
N GLU A 144 -33.15 20.48 6.33
CA GLU A 144 -33.63 21.78 6.87
C GLU A 144 -32.58 22.87 6.72
N ILE A 145 -31.32 22.58 7.14
CA ILE A 145 -30.21 23.55 7.06
C ILE A 145 -29.96 23.95 5.59
N TYR A 146 -29.98 22.98 4.67
CA TYR A 146 -29.73 23.25 3.25
C TYR A 146 -30.77 24.20 2.64
N HIS A 147 -32.04 24.09 3.00
CA HIS A 147 -33.12 24.94 2.46
C HIS A 147 -33.27 26.26 3.20
N ASP A 148 -33.09 26.28 4.54
CA ASP A 148 -33.39 27.45 5.36
C ASP A 148 -32.22 28.38 5.64
N ARG A 149 -30.96 27.86 5.58
CA ARG A 149 -29.73 28.61 5.95
C ARG A 149 -28.69 28.66 4.82
N ASN A 150 -29.17 28.91 3.62
CA ASN A 150 -28.28 28.88 2.44
C ASN A 150 -27.07 29.85 2.56
N ARG A 151 -27.24 31.03 3.18
CA ARG A 151 -26.15 32.00 3.37
C ARG A 151 -25.03 31.45 4.27
N ASP A 152 -25.39 30.85 5.39
CA ASP A 152 -24.41 30.28 6.35
C ASP A 152 -23.62 29.14 5.69
N ILE A 153 -24.30 28.31 4.87
CA ILE A 153 -23.68 27.26 4.09
C ILE A 153 -22.66 27.83 3.10
N GLN A 154 -22.99 28.90 2.38
CA GLN A 154 -22.10 29.51 1.40
C GLN A 154 -20.81 30.05 2.04
N GLU A 155 -20.91 30.76 3.15
CA GLU A 155 -19.77 31.27 3.90
C GLU A 155 -18.86 30.11 4.39
N TYR A 156 -19.45 29.01 4.85
CA TYR A 156 -18.74 27.82 5.31
C TYR A 156 -18.06 27.07 4.16
N LYS A 157 -18.74 26.86 3.04
CA LYS A 157 -18.17 26.26 1.81
C LYS A 157 -16.96 27.04 1.30
N GLU A 158 -17.05 28.38 1.25
CA GLU A 158 -15.94 29.24 0.86
C GLU A 158 -14.73 29.07 1.78
N GLN A 159 -14.96 28.88 3.08
CA GLN A 159 -13.88 28.62 4.04
C GLN A 159 -13.21 27.27 3.78
N ILE A 160 -13.99 26.22 3.50
CA ILE A 160 -13.46 24.88 3.17
C ILE A 160 -12.62 24.95 1.90
N VAL A 161 -13.12 25.57 0.84
CA VAL A 161 -12.38 25.72 -0.42
C VAL A 161 -11.09 26.51 -0.23
N ARG A 162 -11.12 27.63 0.51
CA ARG A 162 -9.92 28.40 0.84
C ARG A 162 -8.88 27.56 1.59
N ASN A 163 -9.31 26.77 2.56
CA ASN A 163 -8.42 25.91 3.34
C ASN A 163 -7.85 24.77 2.50
N LEU A 164 -8.66 24.10 1.65
CA LEU A 164 -8.20 23.09 0.71
C LEU A 164 -7.12 23.65 -0.23
N HIS A 165 -7.35 24.83 -0.82
CA HIS A 165 -6.35 25.48 -1.66
C HIS A 165 -5.08 25.87 -0.88
N GLN A 166 -5.21 26.29 0.38
CA GLN A 166 -4.07 26.64 1.22
C GLN A 166 -3.21 25.44 1.59
N ILE A 167 -3.82 24.31 1.95
CA ILE A 167 -3.11 23.05 2.25
C ILE A 167 -2.37 22.55 1.01
N ASN A 168 -2.99 22.65 -0.15
CA ASN A 168 -2.40 22.22 -1.42
C ASN A 168 -1.44 23.23 -2.05
N LYS A 169 -1.26 24.41 -1.40
CA LYS A 169 -0.30 25.42 -1.84
C LYS A 169 1.09 25.08 -1.38
N LEU A 170 1.86 24.46 -2.25
CA LEU A 170 3.28 24.18 -2.00
C LEU A 170 4.12 25.47 -2.21
N ILE A 171 5.00 25.75 -1.27
CA ILE A 171 5.93 26.89 -1.32
C ILE A 171 7.31 26.34 -1.70
N PRO A 172 7.83 26.63 -2.89
CA PRO A 172 9.15 26.17 -3.28
C PRO A 172 10.25 26.87 -2.48
N VAL A 173 11.36 26.15 -2.27
CA VAL A 173 12.57 26.71 -1.67
C VAL A 173 13.72 26.70 -2.69
N PRO A 174 14.63 27.68 -2.69
CA PRO A 174 15.75 27.70 -3.62
C PRO A 174 16.77 26.59 -3.35
N ILE A 175 16.97 26.25 -2.08
CA ILE A 175 17.94 25.26 -1.60
C ILE A 175 17.32 24.48 -0.44
N ILE A 176 17.51 23.17 -0.40
CA ILE A 176 17.19 22.31 0.74
C ILE A 176 18.49 22.10 1.53
N SER A 177 18.47 22.39 2.84
CA SER A 177 19.60 22.14 3.73
C SER A 177 19.83 20.64 3.92
N ASP A 178 21.08 20.21 3.95
CA ASP A 178 21.45 18.82 4.22
C ASP A 178 21.03 18.38 5.65
N GLU A 179 20.90 19.30 6.61
CA GLU A 179 20.41 19.05 7.97
C GLU A 179 18.98 18.48 7.99
N VAL A 180 18.20 18.66 6.93
CA VAL A 180 16.84 18.12 6.80
C VAL A 180 16.85 16.59 6.86
N LEU A 181 17.87 15.95 6.28
CA LEU A 181 17.98 14.48 6.30
C LEU A 181 18.18 13.97 7.74
N ALA A 182 19.11 14.55 8.49
CA ALA A 182 19.36 14.18 9.88
C ALA A 182 18.14 14.42 10.78
N ASN A 183 17.45 15.57 10.62
CA ASN A 183 16.22 15.87 11.36
C ASN A 183 15.09 14.89 10.99
N GLY A 184 14.94 14.56 9.70
CA GLY A 184 13.96 13.60 9.22
C GLY A 184 14.17 12.21 9.78
N ILE A 185 15.43 11.72 9.83
CA ILE A 185 15.80 10.44 10.42
C ILE A 185 15.34 10.37 11.88
N ASN A 186 15.68 11.38 12.69
CA ASN A 186 15.33 11.42 14.11
C ASN A 186 13.80 11.37 14.31
N LYS A 187 13.06 12.20 13.60
CA LYS A 187 11.59 12.25 13.73
C LYS A 187 10.89 10.98 13.21
N CYS A 188 11.35 10.42 12.10
CA CYS A 188 10.78 9.17 11.58
C CYS A 188 11.09 7.98 12.50
N ALA A 189 12.24 7.99 13.20
CA ALA A 189 12.59 6.94 14.16
C ALA A 189 11.62 6.87 15.35
N GLU A 190 10.98 7.99 15.73
CA GLU A 190 9.94 8.02 16.77
C GLU A 190 8.65 7.31 16.30
N VAL A 191 8.32 7.39 15.01
CA VAL A 191 7.12 6.74 14.44
C VAL A 191 7.27 5.22 14.41
N VAL A 192 8.46 4.72 14.10
CA VAL A 192 8.74 3.28 14.03
C VAL A 192 8.90 2.64 15.40
N THR A 193 9.18 3.44 16.44
CA THR A 193 9.25 2.93 17.81
C THR A 193 7.87 2.51 18.31
N ASN A 194 7.74 1.29 18.83
CA ASN A 194 6.49 0.82 19.42
C ASN A 194 6.08 1.71 20.60
N ARG A 195 4.78 1.99 20.68
CA ARG A 195 4.18 2.71 21.81
C ARG A 195 3.73 1.70 22.85
N ASP A 196 3.55 2.17 24.10
CA ASP A 196 3.06 1.33 25.20
C ASP A 196 1.54 1.11 25.15
N TYR A 197 0.85 1.65 24.14
CA TYR A 197 -0.61 1.57 24.00
C TYR A 197 -1.06 1.89 22.57
N GLY A 198 -2.27 1.41 22.24
CA GLY A 198 -2.98 1.73 20.99
C GLY A 198 -2.66 0.76 19.86
N THR A 199 -3.12 1.14 18.66
CA THR A 199 -2.97 0.36 17.42
C THR A 199 -1.56 0.45 16.86
N CYS A 200 -1.07 -0.64 16.25
CA CYS A 200 0.22 -0.67 15.56
C CYS A 200 0.04 -0.92 14.07
N PHE A 201 0.53 0.03 13.27
CA PHE A 201 0.61 -0.09 11.82
C PHE A 201 2.03 -0.47 11.38
N PRO A 202 2.21 -1.23 10.29
CA PRO A 202 3.54 -1.58 9.76
C PRO A 202 4.42 -0.36 9.48
N MET A 203 3.88 0.76 9.00
CA MET A 203 4.59 2.01 8.69
C MET A 203 5.82 1.79 7.82
N ILE A 204 5.66 0.98 6.76
CA ILE A 204 6.78 0.52 5.92
C ILE A 204 7.51 1.66 5.20
N PRO A 205 6.87 2.73 4.69
CA PRO A 205 7.62 3.86 4.12
C PRO A 205 8.65 4.45 5.09
N TYR A 206 8.30 4.55 6.38
CA TYR A 206 9.21 5.00 7.44
C TYR A 206 10.31 3.99 7.73
N ALA A 207 9.94 2.72 7.85
CA ALA A 207 10.89 1.66 8.14
C ALA A 207 11.93 1.48 7.01
N ASN A 208 11.52 1.54 5.75
CA ASN A 208 12.41 1.49 4.59
C ASN A 208 13.38 2.70 4.55
N PHE A 209 12.86 3.92 4.77
CA PHE A 209 13.71 5.11 4.85
C PHE A 209 14.75 4.97 5.97
N LEU A 210 14.35 4.52 7.15
CA LEU A 210 15.25 4.36 8.29
C LEU A 210 16.25 3.23 8.10
N LEU A 211 15.87 2.13 7.43
CA LEU A 211 16.79 1.06 7.06
C LEU A 211 17.89 1.60 6.13
N ALA A 212 17.52 2.37 5.13
CA ALA A 212 18.49 3.04 4.25
C ALA A 212 19.40 4.01 5.02
N ALA A 213 18.80 4.79 5.93
CA ALA A 213 19.52 5.79 6.72
C ALA A 213 20.42 5.18 7.81
N SER A 214 20.22 3.91 8.20
CA SER A 214 21.05 3.25 9.23
C SER A 214 22.54 3.18 8.87
N ARG A 215 22.89 3.34 7.59
CA ARG A 215 24.29 3.43 7.13
C ARG A 215 25.02 4.70 7.62
N PHE A 216 24.30 5.72 8.04
CA PHE A 216 24.89 6.96 8.57
C PHE A 216 25.27 6.86 10.05
N GLU A 217 24.77 5.84 10.78
CA GLU A 217 25.09 5.66 12.18
C GLU A 217 26.59 5.36 12.41
N LYS A 218 27.18 6.10 13.32
CA LYS A 218 28.54 5.87 13.80
C LYS A 218 28.46 5.51 15.30
N GLY A 219 28.56 4.24 15.64
CA GLY A 219 28.60 3.80 17.03
C GLY A 219 27.43 2.89 17.43
N ASP A 220 26.58 3.28 18.35
CA ASP A 220 25.65 2.41 19.11
C ASP A 220 24.58 1.65 18.29
N ASN A 221 24.52 1.77 16.98
CA ASN A 221 23.58 1.07 16.06
C ASN A 221 22.09 1.15 16.50
N HIS A 222 21.71 2.20 17.19
CA HIS A 222 20.39 2.35 17.77
C HIS A 222 19.27 2.34 16.71
N LEU A 223 19.50 3.01 15.58
CA LEU A 223 18.56 3.02 14.45
C LEU A 223 18.47 1.65 13.80
N LYS A 224 19.62 0.99 13.57
CA LYS A 224 19.67 -0.36 13.03
C LYS A 224 18.86 -1.35 13.91
N HIS A 225 18.98 -1.27 15.22
CA HIS A 225 18.18 -2.11 16.13
C HIS A 225 16.68 -1.83 16.01
N LYS A 226 16.26 -0.56 15.89
CA LYS A 226 14.84 -0.22 15.73
C LYS A 226 14.22 -0.81 14.45
N VAL A 227 14.91 -0.69 13.32
CA VAL A 227 14.40 -1.25 12.06
C VAL A 227 14.43 -2.78 12.06
N GLN A 228 15.44 -3.39 12.65
CA GLN A 228 15.48 -4.84 12.84
C GLN A 228 14.33 -5.32 13.73
N GLN A 229 14.05 -4.65 14.86
CA GLN A 229 12.94 -4.98 15.73
C GLN A 229 11.59 -4.89 15.00
N ARG A 230 11.36 -3.84 14.18
CA ARG A 230 10.15 -3.74 13.36
C ARG A 230 10.00 -4.94 12.42
N GLY A 231 11.08 -5.41 11.80
CA GLY A 231 11.06 -6.61 10.98
C GLY A 231 10.70 -7.87 11.77
N LEU A 232 11.25 -8.01 12.99
CA LEU A 232 10.91 -9.12 13.88
C LEU A 232 9.45 -9.03 14.35
N ASP A 233 8.95 -7.86 14.72
CA ASP A 233 7.55 -7.66 15.09
C ASP A 233 6.59 -8.15 13.99
N LEU A 234 6.91 -7.85 12.73
CA LEU A 234 6.13 -8.28 11.56
C LEU A 234 6.26 -9.77 11.27
N ALA A 235 7.42 -10.39 11.51
CA ALA A 235 7.65 -11.81 11.23
C ALA A 235 7.15 -12.74 12.36
N PHE A 236 7.04 -12.24 13.59
CA PHE A 236 6.66 -13.01 14.78
C PHE A 236 5.24 -12.70 15.27
N GLY A 237 4.74 -11.47 15.03
CA GLY A 237 3.45 -10.99 15.51
C GLY A 237 2.26 -11.80 14.99
N GLY A 238 1.13 -11.68 15.68
CA GLY A 238 -0.14 -12.21 15.21
C GLY A 238 -0.71 -11.44 14.00
N ILE A 239 -0.04 -10.34 13.61
CA ILE A 239 -0.30 -9.65 12.33
C ILE A 239 0.03 -10.55 11.13
N PHE A 240 0.93 -11.52 11.29
CA PHE A 240 1.26 -12.51 10.28
C PHE A 240 0.46 -13.80 10.47
N ASP A 241 -0.14 -14.32 9.41
CA ASP A 241 -0.83 -15.62 9.45
C ASP A 241 0.18 -16.76 9.43
N HIS A 242 0.58 -17.24 10.60
CA HIS A 242 1.58 -18.30 10.78
C HIS A 242 1.18 -19.66 10.20
N VAL A 243 -0.12 -19.86 9.90
CA VAL A 243 -0.66 -21.11 9.33
C VAL A 243 -0.59 -21.13 7.82
N ALA A 244 -0.92 -20.01 7.15
CA ALA A 244 -1.16 -20.01 5.72
C ALA A 244 -0.48 -18.85 4.96
N GLY A 245 0.18 -17.93 5.64
CA GLY A 245 0.88 -16.80 5.07
C GLY A 245 0.01 -15.57 4.80
N GLY A 246 0.66 -14.48 4.45
CA GLY A 246 0.08 -13.15 4.29
C GLY A 246 -0.04 -12.36 5.60
N TRP A 247 0.20 -11.06 5.51
CA TRP A 247 0.05 -10.13 6.64
C TRP A 247 -1.32 -9.48 6.61
N HIS A 248 -1.91 -9.37 7.80
CA HIS A 248 -3.05 -8.53 8.06
C HIS A 248 -2.63 -7.05 8.11
N ARG A 249 -3.59 -6.13 8.08
CA ARG A 249 -3.35 -4.72 7.83
C ARG A 249 -2.64 -3.99 8.98
N TYR A 250 -3.12 -4.13 10.21
CA TYR A 250 -2.58 -3.52 11.43
C TYR A 250 -3.07 -4.30 12.65
N THR A 251 -2.48 -4.06 13.84
CA THR A 251 -2.99 -4.65 15.08
C THR A 251 -3.74 -3.61 15.92
N VAL A 252 -4.79 -4.06 16.62
CA VAL A 252 -5.59 -3.21 17.51
C VAL A 252 -4.92 -2.99 18.88
N ASP A 253 -3.83 -3.70 19.14
CA ASP A 253 -3.00 -3.61 20.33
C ASP A 253 -1.56 -3.22 19.99
N HIS A 254 -0.78 -2.83 21.02
CA HIS A 254 0.61 -2.40 20.89
C HIS A 254 1.64 -3.53 20.89
N THR A 255 1.21 -4.78 21.10
CA THR A 255 2.08 -5.96 21.21
C THR A 255 2.12 -6.79 19.92
N TRP A 256 1.54 -6.30 18.84
CA TRP A 256 1.46 -6.98 17.54
C TRP A 256 0.70 -8.32 17.59
N THR A 257 -0.29 -8.45 18.49
CA THR A 257 -0.98 -9.73 18.75
C THR A 257 -2.26 -9.88 17.95
N VAL A 258 -3.21 -8.97 18.12
CA VAL A 258 -4.55 -9.08 17.54
C VAL A 258 -4.66 -8.17 16.33
N PRO A 259 -4.72 -8.71 15.10
CA PRO A 259 -4.85 -7.88 13.91
C PRO A 259 -6.30 -7.45 13.68
N HIS A 260 -6.47 -6.38 12.91
CA HIS A 260 -7.64 -6.19 12.07
C HIS A 260 -7.45 -7.06 10.83
N PHE A 261 -8.34 -8.02 10.63
CA PHE A 261 -8.07 -9.22 9.82
C PHE A 261 -8.08 -9.02 8.29
N GLU A 262 -8.29 -7.81 7.78
CA GLU A 262 -8.10 -7.52 6.34
C GLU A 262 -6.68 -7.91 5.89
N LYS A 263 -6.56 -8.51 4.70
CA LYS A 263 -5.26 -8.70 4.03
C LYS A 263 -5.25 -7.90 2.74
N MET A 264 -4.44 -6.85 2.71
CA MET A 264 -4.30 -5.96 1.56
C MET A 264 -3.06 -6.30 0.75
N LEU A 265 -3.16 -6.31 -0.57
CA LEU A 265 -2.02 -6.62 -1.44
C LEU A 265 -0.86 -5.63 -1.25
N TYR A 266 -1.17 -4.32 -1.12
CA TYR A 266 -0.15 -3.29 -0.96
C TYR A 266 0.67 -3.45 0.33
N ASP A 267 0.04 -3.79 1.46
CA ASP A 267 0.73 -4.05 2.73
C ASP A 267 1.67 -5.25 2.59
N ASN A 268 1.18 -6.32 1.96
CA ASN A 268 1.94 -7.55 1.76
C ASN A 268 3.16 -7.33 0.85
N GLY A 269 3.01 -6.55 -0.23
CA GLY A 269 4.13 -6.18 -1.12
C GLY A 269 5.20 -5.36 -0.41
N LEU A 270 4.78 -4.34 0.33
CA LEU A 270 5.68 -3.47 1.08
C LEU A 270 6.40 -4.20 2.21
N ILE A 271 5.70 -5.03 2.99
CA ILE A 271 6.30 -5.82 4.08
C ILE A 271 7.30 -6.83 3.52
N MET A 272 6.96 -7.51 2.42
CA MET A 272 7.87 -8.46 1.76
C MET A 272 9.14 -7.77 1.28
N GLU A 273 9.05 -6.61 0.63
CA GLU A 273 10.22 -5.80 0.21
C GLU A 273 11.08 -5.44 1.42
N TYR A 274 10.48 -4.95 2.48
CA TYR A 274 11.17 -4.55 3.70
C TYR A 274 11.92 -5.70 4.37
N LEU A 275 11.27 -6.83 4.56
CA LEU A 275 11.87 -8.02 5.17
C LEU A 275 12.99 -8.61 4.31
N ALA A 276 12.83 -8.64 3.00
CA ALA A 276 13.87 -9.05 2.08
C ALA A 276 15.09 -8.10 2.11
N ASN A 277 14.86 -6.79 2.22
CA ASN A 277 15.93 -5.80 2.39
C ASN A 277 16.64 -5.96 3.75
N LEU A 278 15.93 -6.27 4.82
CA LEU A 278 16.54 -6.61 6.12
C LEU A 278 17.45 -7.83 6.00
N TRP A 279 17.00 -8.89 5.31
CA TRP A 279 17.81 -10.07 5.04
C TRP A 279 19.08 -9.72 4.28
N LEU A 280 18.98 -8.97 3.17
CA LEU A 280 20.12 -8.49 2.37
C LEU A 280 21.06 -7.57 3.16
N SER A 281 20.57 -6.91 4.23
CA SER A 281 21.39 -6.08 5.13
C SER A 281 22.08 -6.88 6.24
N GLY A 282 21.92 -8.21 6.27
CA GLY A 282 22.56 -9.14 7.19
C GLY A 282 21.72 -9.58 8.39
N LEU A 283 20.40 -9.31 8.43
CA LEU A 283 19.50 -9.89 9.43
C LEU A 283 18.91 -11.21 8.90
N GLU A 284 19.69 -12.28 8.99
CA GLU A 284 19.31 -13.62 8.48
C GLU A 284 18.49 -14.42 9.54
N GLU A 285 17.37 -13.85 10.00
CA GLU A 285 16.47 -14.55 10.92
C GLU A 285 15.55 -15.51 10.13
N PRO A 286 15.54 -16.83 10.43
CA PRO A 286 14.74 -17.81 9.68
C PRO A 286 13.24 -17.51 9.61
N ALA A 287 12.68 -16.85 10.61
CA ALA A 287 11.28 -16.43 10.59
C ALA A 287 10.97 -15.44 9.47
N ILE A 288 11.92 -14.58 9.07
CA ILE A 288 11.78 -13.65 7.95
C ILE A 288 11.66 -14.44 6.64
N ALA A 289 12.58 -15.37 6.40
CA ALA A 289 12.54 -16.20 5.19
C ALA A 289 11.24 -17.01 5.10
N ARG A 290 10.83 -17.63 6.23
CA ARG A 290 9.56 -18.37 6.33
C ARG A 290 8.35 -17.48 6.06
N ALA A 291 8.30 -16.26 6.59
CA ALA A 291 7.20 -15.35 6.38
C ALA A 291 7.07 -14.96 4.89
N CYS A 292 8.18 -14.65 4.22
CA CYS A 292 8.19 -14.37 2.79
C CYS A 292 7.74 -15.60 1.95
N GLU A 293 8.22 -16.79 2.29
CA GLU A 293 7.86 -18.04 1.58
C GLU A 293 6.37 -18.37 1.73
N LEU A 294 5.83 -18.30 2.94
CA LEU A 294 4.41 -18.54 3.17
C LEU A 294 3.53 -17.47 2.51
N THR A 295 3.98 -16.21 2.46
CA THR A 295 3.24 -15.15 1.77
C THR A 295 3.21 -15.38 0.27
N ALA A 296 4.31 -15.83 -0.34
CA ALA A 296 4.30 -16.23 -1.75
C ALA A 296 3.37 -17.42 -2.01
N THR A 297 3.33 -18.38 -1.07
CA THR A 297 2.41 -19.53 -1.13
C THR A 297 0.94 -19.07 -1.00
N TRP A 298 0.65 -18.11 -0.11
CA TRP A 298 -0.68 -17.50 0.02
C TRP A 298 -1.09 -16.75 -1.26
N LEU A 299 -0.16 -15.99 -1.86
CA LEU A 299 -0.42 -15.34 -3.15
C LEU A 299 -0.82 -16.36 -4.22
N GLN A 300 -0.05 -17.44 -4.39
CA GLN A 300 -0.35 -18.49 -5.38
C GLN A 300 -1.69 -19.15 -5.14
N ARG A 301 -2.03 -19.41 -3.89
CA ARG A 301 -3.25 -20.13 -3.50
C ARG A 301 -4.51 -19.29 -3.60
N GLU A 302 -4.47 -18.03 -3.17
CA GLU A 302 -5.68 -17.22 -2.92
C GLU A 302 -5.74 -15.90 -3.68
N MET A 303 -4.59 -15.33 -4.09
CA MET A 303 -4.54 -13.98 -4.63
C MET A 303 -4.09 -13.89 -6.08
N LEU A 304 -3.64 -14.98 -6.67
CA LEU A 304 -3.15 -14.99 -8.05
C LEU A 304 -4.29 -15.27 -9.02
N ALA A 305 -4.55 -14.33 -9.91
CA ALA A 305 -5.45 -14.52 -11.04
C ALA A 305 -4.85 -15.46 -12.09
N GLN A 306 -5.70 -16.08 -12.90
CA GLN A 306 -5.29 -16.95 -13.99
C GLN A 306 -4.40 -16.21 -15.01
N GLU A 307 -4.65 -14.94 -15.20
CA GLU A 307 -3.94 -14.03 -16.10
C GLU A 307 -2.57 -13.62 -15.55
N GLY A 308 -2.27 -13.91 -14.28
CA GLY A 308 -0.97 -13.70 -13.64
C GLY A 308 -0.83 -12.42 -12.83
N CYS A 309 -1.87 -11.59 -12.72
CA CYS A 309 -1.93 -10.47 -11.78
C CYS A 309 -2.41 -10.91 -10.40
N PHE A 310 -2.31 -10.02 -9.42
CA PHE A 310 -2.77 -10.27 -8.05
C PHE A 310 -4.05 -9.51 -7.76
N TYR A 311 -4.96 -10.16 -7.05
CA TYR A 311 -6.17 -9.57 -6.49
C TYR A 311 -5.87 -8.53 -5.41
N ALA A 312 -6.82 -7.61 -5.16
CA ALA A 312 -6.59 -6.45 -4.31
C ALA A 312 -6.57 -6.78 -2.81
N SER A 313 -7.55 -7.53 -2.31
CA SER A 313 -7.70 -7.72 -0.86
C SER A 313 -8.59 -8.90 -0.49
N GLN A 314 -8.45 -9.32 0.79
CA GLN A 314 -9.38 -10.22 1.45
C GLN A 314 -10.08 -9.48 2.60
N ASP A 315 -11.39 -9.74 2.75
CA ASP A 315 -12.23 -9.13 3.78
C ASP A 315 -11.77 -9.58 5.20
N ALA A 316 -11.97 -8.73 6.20
CA ALA A 316 -11.72 -9.08 7.59
C ALA A 316 -12.71 -10.12 8.12
N ASP A 317 -13.91 -10.12 7.56
CA ASP A 317 -15.04 -10.91 8.04
C ASP A 317 -15.17 -12.22 7.25
N SER A 318 -15.51 -13.28 7.96
CA SER A 318 -16.00 -14.53 7.40
C SER A 318 -17.29 -14.91 8.14
N GLU A 319 -18.35 -15.27 7.38
CA GLU A 319 -19.66 -15.62 7.94
C GLU A 319 -20.20 -14.57 8.94
N GLY A 320 -19.96 -13.28 8.65
CA GLY A 320 -20.43 -12.14 9.46
C GLY A 320 -19.70 -11.93 10.79
N ARG A 321 -18.50 -12.53 10.96
CA ARG A 321 -17.68 -12.37 12.16
C ARG A 321 -16.24 -12.07 11.78
N GLU A 322 -15.67 -11.01 12.37
CA GLU A 322 -14.28 -10.63 12.15
C GLU A 322 -13.34 -11.74 12.64
N GLY A 323 -12.34 -12.06 11.83
CA GLY A 323 -11.28 -13.01 12.16
C GLY A 323 -11.66 -14.49 12.17
N LYS A 324 -12.95 -14.85 12.00
CA LYS A 324 -13.42 -16.24 12.17
C LYS A 324 -12.65 -17.27 11.36
N PHE A 325 -12.22 -16.93 10.16
CA PHE A 325 -11.45 -17.83 9.29
C PHE A 325 -10.07 -18.16 9.86
N TRP A 326 -9.43 -17.23 10.60
CA TRP A 326 -8.03 -17.33 11.01
C TRP A 326 -7.81 -17.77 12.45
N VAL A 327 -8.74 -17.45 13.37
CA VAL A 327 -8.58 -17.68 14.81
C VAL A 327 -8.97 -19.10 15.27
N TRP A 328 -8.52 -19.51 16.46
CA TRP A 328 -8.69 -20.87 16.98
C TRP A 328 -9.19 -20.83 18.44
N SER A 329 -10.35 -21.44 18.72
CA SER A 329 -10.73 -21.64 20.12
C SER A 329 -9.87 -22.74 20.75
N TYR A 330 -9.61 -22.63 22.05
CA TYR A 330 -8.81 -23.64 22.78
C TYR A 330 -9.51 -25.00 22.73
N ALA A 331 -10.84 -25.04 22.78
CA ALA A 331 -11.62 -26.27 22.66
C ALA A 331 -11.45 -26.95 21.27
N GLU A 332 -11.31 -26.17 20.20
CA GLU A 332 -11.02 -26.67 18.87
C GLU A 332 -9.59 -27.24 18.81
N LEU A 333 -8.61 -26.53 19.35
CA LEU A 333 -7.23 -27.00 19.41
C LEU A 333 -7.10 -28.33 20.17
N LYS A 334 -7.81 -28.51 21.29
CA LYS A 334 -7.87 -29.78 22.02
C LYS A 334 -8.47 -30.96 21.21
N LYS A 335 -9.28 -30.67 20.21
CA LYS A 335 -9.84 -31.72 19.33
C LYS A 335 -8.88 -32.12 18.20
N ILE A 336 -8.05 -31.15 17.74
CA ILE A 336 -7.10 -31.35 16.63
C ILE A 336 -5.81 -32.01 17.13
N PHE A 337 -5.35 -31.68 18.33
CA PHE A 337 -4.03 -32.04 18.85
C PHE A 337 -4.12 -32.99 20.04
N SER A 338 -3.12 -33.87 20.14
CA SER A 338 -2.80 -34.57 21.39
C SER A 338 -2.29 -33.58 22.44
N ASN A 339 -2.29 -33.99 23.71
CA ASN A 339 -1.78 -33.13 24.80
C ASN A 339 -0.31 -32.73 24.57
N THR A 340 0.53 -33.64 24.09
CA THR A 340 1.94 -33.36 23.79
C THR A 340 2.11 -32.35 22.68
N GLU A 341 1.35 -32.45 21.59
CA GLU A 341 1.39 -31.48 20.49
C GLU A 341 0.90 -30.10 20.94
N LEU A 342 -0.16 -30.07 21.76
CA LEU A 342 -0.67 -28.80 22.27
C LEU A 342 0.33 -28.13 23.24
N GLU A 343 1.02 -28.90 24.09
CA GLU A 343 2.09 -28.40 24.94
C GLU A 343 3.24 -27.77 24.13
N ILE A 344 3.67 -28.40 23.05
CA ILE A 344 4.71 -27.89 22.15
C ILE A 344 4.24 -26.59 21.49
N LEU A 345 2.99 -26.54 21.00
CA LEU A 345 2.42 -25.33 20.40
C LEU A 345 2.32 -24.17 21.40
N VAL A 346 1.88 -24.43 22.64
CA VAL A 346 1.79 -23.42 23.70
C VAL A 346 3.17 -22.86 24.10
N GLN A 347 4.24 -23.66 23.94
CA GLN A 347 5.61 -23.18 24.17
C GLN A 347 6.11 -22.25 23.08
N GLU A 348 5.66 -22.40 21.84
CA GLU A 348 6.07 -21.62 20.69
C GLU A 348 5.16 -20.42 20.44
N PHE A 349 3.84 -20.58 20.61
CA PHE A 349 2.84 -19.57 20.31
C PHE A 349 2.10 -19.07 21.55
N THR A 350 1.54 -17.84 21.45
CA THR A 350 0.64 -17.27 22.46
C THR A 350 -0.73 -17.96 22.40
N ILE A 351 -0.86 -19.11 23.04
CA ILE A 351 -2.11 -19.86 23.14
C ILE A 351 -2.52 -19.96 24.60
N SER A 352 -3.78 -19.68 24.91
CA SER A 352 -4.35 -19.82 26.26
C SER A 352 -5.78 -20.36 26.22
N GLU A 353 -6.29 -20.86 27.35
CA GLU A 353 -7.68 -21.32 27.46
C GLU A 353 -8.70 -20.21 27.30
N SER A 354 -8.38 -19.00 27.80
CA SER A 354 -9.23 -17.82 27.68
C SER A 354 -9.18 -17.15 26.31
N GLY A 355 -8.15 -17.49 25.49
CA GLY A 355 -7.87 -16.80 24.25
C GLY A 355 -7.23 -15.41 24.43
N ASN A 356 -6.85 -14.80 23.32
CA ASN A 356 -6.35 -13.43 23.25
C ASN A 356 -7.23 -12.52 22.36
N PHE A 357 -8.26 -13.09 21.73
CA PHE A 357 -9.27 -12.38 20.93
C PHE A 357 -10.61 -13.09 21.00
N GLU A 358 -11.65 -12.49 21.61
CA GLU A 358 -13.02 -12.98 21.69
C GLU A 358 -13.13 -14.50 22.03
N GLU A 359 -12.48 -14.93 23.12
CA GLU A 359 -12.40 -16.34 23.55
C GLU A 359 -11.68 -17.28 22.54
N THR A 360 -10.99 -16.72 21.55
CA THR A 360 -10.19 -17.43 20.57
C THR A 360 -8.73 -17.00 20.61
N ASN A 361 -7.86 -17.71 19.93
CA ASN A 361 -6.43 -17.48 19.88
C ASN A 361 -5.99 -17.05 18.49
N VAL A 362 -5.34 -15.88 18.40
CA VAL A 362 -4.46 -15.50 17.31
C VAL A 362 -3.07 -16.02 17.63
N LEU A 363 -2.41 -16.64 16.68
CA LEU A 363 -1.08 -17.22 16.86
C LEU A 363 -0.01 -16.12 16.72
N GLN A 364 0.80 -15.93 17.78
CA GLN A 364 1.97 -15.07 17.78
C GLN A 364 3.16 -15.87 18.29
N ARG A 365 4.29 -15.83 17.58
CA ARG A 365 5.50 -16.57 17.98
C ARG A 365 6.20 -15.93 19.18
N LYS A 366 6.83 -16.79 20.00
CA LYS A 366 7.56 -16.39 21.22
C LYS A 366 9.07 -16.50 21.10
N LYS A 367 9.59 -17.31 20.15
CA LYS A 367 11.01 -17.65 20.08
C LYS A 367 11.59 -17.36 18.72
N LEU A 368 12.83 -16.81 18.70
CA LEU A 368 13.64 -16.64 17.50
C LEU A 368 14.05 -17.97 16.90
N GLY A 369 14.46 -17.96 15.64
CA GLY A 369 14.98 -19.11 14.92
C GLY A 369 13.93 -19.86 14.11
N ALA A 370 14.37 -20.98 13.53
CA ALA A 370 13.51 -21.85 12.74
C ALA A 370 12.52 -22.62 13.63
N LEU A 371 11.33 -22.89 13.12
CA LEU A 371 10.38 -23.81 13.77
C LEU A 371 10.89 -25.25 13.69
N SER A 372 10.61 -26.05 14.72
CA SER A 372 10.92 -27.47 14.66
C SER A 372 9.99 -28.21 13.69
N PRO A 373 10.40 -29.37 13.13
CA PRO A 373 9.55 -30.19 12.26
C PRO A 373 8.21 -30.57 12.91
N GLU A 374 8.18 -30.76 14.22
CA GLU A 374 6.98 -31.10 14.98
C GLU A 374 5.98 -29.93 15.01
N ILE A 375 6.48 -28.68 15.18
CA ILE A 375 5.65 -27.47 15.09
C ILE A 375 5.10 -27.28 13.68
N GLU A 376 5.93 -27.45 12.64
CA GLU A 376 5.46 -27.35 11.24
C GLU A 376 4.40 -28.43 10.92
N ALA A 377 4.54 -29.64 11.46
CA ALA A 377 3.51 -30.69 11.35
C ALA A 377 2.21 -30.27 12.04
N CYS A 378 2.27 -29.62 13.19
CA CYS A 378 1.09 -29.08 13.86
C CYS A 378 0.42 -27.97 13.04
N LEU A 379 1.20 -27.02 12.49
CA LEU A 379 0.67 -25.97 11.62
C LEU A 379 0.02 -26.56 10.35
N THR A 380 0.57 -27.63 9.80
CA THR A 380 -0.03 -28.37 8.68
C THR A 380 -1.40 -28.95 9.04
N LYS A 381 -1.61 -29.43 10.27
CA LYS A 381 -2.94 -29.88 10.73
C LYS A 381 -3.94 -28.70 10.79
N LEU A 382 -3.49 -27.53 11.30
CA LEU A 382 -4.31 -26.32 11.28
C LEU A 382 -4.64 -25.88 9.85
N PHE A 383 -3.67 -25.93 8.95
CA PHE A 383 -3.88 -25.64 7.54
C PHE A 383 -4.97 -26.52 6.93
N ARG A 384 -4.87 -27.85 7.09
CA ARG A 384 -5.89 -28.79 6.60
C ARG A 384 -7.26 -28.56 7.23
N ARG A 385 -7.31 -28.21 8.51
CA ARG A 385 -8.57 -27.87 9.18
C ARG A 385 -9.21 -26.62 8.61
N ARG A 386 -8.40 -25.63 8.14
CA ARG A 386 -8.88 -24.38 7.57
C ARG A 386 -9.30 -24.53 6.10
N TYR A 387 -8.50 -25.22 5.29
CA TYR A 387 -8.68 -25.29 3.83
C TYR A 387 -9.26 -26.61 3.32
N GLY A 388 -9.30 -27.68 4.10
CA GLY A 388 -9.61 -29.03 3.65
C GLY A 388 -8.37 -29.82 3.22
N GLU A 389 -8.56 -30.93 2.53
CA GLU A 389 -7.49 -31.83 2.08
C GLU A 389 -6.95 -31.40 0.71
N TYR A 390 -5.98 -30.49 0.71
CA TYR A 390 -5.24 -30.06 -0.49
C TYR A 390 -3.93 -30.84 -0.63
N SER A 391 -3.55 -31.16 -1.86
CA SER A 391 -2.32 -31.92 -2.13
C SER A 391 -1.08 -31.12 -1.79
N ARG A 392 -1.09 -29.80 -2.07
CA ARG A 392 0.00 -28.87 -1.75
C ARG A 392 -0.54 -27.55 -1.22
N PRO A 393 0.16 -26.89 -0.28
CA PRO A 393 -0.25 -25.58 0.24
C PRO A 393 -0.38 -24.46 -0.79
N SER A 394 0.26 -24.61 -1.96
CA SER A 394 0.21 -23.66 -3.09
C SER A 394 -0.87 -23.98 -4.12
N ASP A 395 -1.59 -25.11 -3.99
CA ASP A 395 -2.67 -25.43 -4.93
C ASP A 395 -3.79 -24.38 -4.80
N ALA A 396 -4.31 -23.92 -5.95
CA ALA A 396 -5.31 -22.86 -5.97
C ALA A 396 -6.54 -23.22 -5.13
N PHE A 397 -6.92 -22.31 -4.26
CA PHE A 397 -8.12 -22.41 -3.43
C PHE A 397 -9.22 -21.57 -4.07
N PRO A 398 -10.46 -22.07 -4.15
CA PRO A 398 -11.57 -21.28 -4.66
C PRO A 398 -11.74 -19.99 -3.86
N VAL A 399 -11.82 -18.85 -4.53
CA VAL A 399 -12.06 -17.57 -3.88
C VAL A 399 -13.56 -17.27 -3.81
N ALA A 400 -14.05 -16.85 -2.65
CA ALA A 400 -15.39 -16.32 -2.51
C ALA A 400 -15.41 -14.89 -3.04
N ARG A 401 -16.16 -14.62 -4.10
CA ARG A 401 -16.28 -13.29 -4.75
C ARG A 401 -17.51 -12.53 -4.32
N SER A 402 -18.42 -13.20 -3.61
CA SER A 402 -19.72 -12.65 -3.20
C SER A 402 -20.29 -13.41 -2.00
N GLN A 403 -21.31 -12.82 -1.37
CA GLN A 403 -22.10 -13.52 -0.35
C GLN A 403 -22.88 -14.73 -0.90
N ALA A 404 -23.13 -14.78 -2.20
CA ALA A 404 -23.72 -15.95 -2.85
C ALA A 404 -22.73 -17.10 -2.87
N ASP A 405 -21.47 -16.86 -3.31
CA ASP A 405 -20.42 -17.89 -3.30
C ASP A 405 -20.18 -18.46 -1.90
N VAL A 406 -20.16 -17.60 -0.89
CA VAL A 406 -20.02 -17.99 0.52
C VAL A 406 -21.07 -19.02 0.93
N LYS A 407 -22.31 -18.91 0.42
CA LYS A 407 -23.45 -19.76 0.79
C LYS A 407 -23.62 -20.98 -0.12
N GLU A 408 -23.26 -20.87 -1.38
CA GLU A 408 -23.57 -21.88 -2.41
C GLU A 408 -22.41 -22.87 -2.63
N ILE A 409 -21.16 -22.48 -2.35
CA ILE A 409 -20.01 -23.37 -2.46
C ILE A 409 -19.95 -24.27 -1.21
N ASP A 410 -19.80 -25.58 -1.44
CA ASP A 410 -19.54 -26.55 -0.37
C ASP A 410 -18.06 -26.54 -0.01
N TRP A 411 -17.72 -25.81 1.05
CA TRP A 411 -16.35 -25.63 1.51
C TRP A 411 -15.88 -26.84 2.33
N GLU A 412 -14.87 -27.55 1.86
CA GLU A 412 -14.29 -28.69 2.60
C GLU A 412 -13.72 -28.30 3.97
N GLY A 413 -13.23 -27.08 4.11
CA GLY A 413 -12.67 -26.53 5.35
C GLY A 413 -13.57 -25.49 6.01
N ARG A 414 -12.98 -24.36 6.36
CA ARG A 414 -13.72 -23.18 6.83
C ARG A 414 -14.20 -22.34 5.65
N VAL A 415 -15.27 -21.62 5.83
CA VAL A 415 -15.75 -20.65 4.85
C VAL A 415 -14.76 -19.49 4.76
N PRO A 416 -14.17 -19.21 3.58
CA PRO A 416 -13.17 -18.16 3.44
C PRO A 416 -13.81 -16.75 3.48
N PRO A 417 -12.99 -15.71 3.73
CA PRO A 417 -13.42 -14.34 3.54
C PRO A 417 -13.66 -14.03 2.05
N ILE A 418 -14.45 -12.99 1.78
CA ILE A 418 -14.63 -12.52 0.41
C ILE A 418 -13.33 -11.89 -0.09
N THR A 419 -12.92 -12.26 -1.29
CA THR A 419 -11.75 -11.71 -1.98
C THR A 419 -12.21 -10.70 -3.03
N ASP A 420 -11.68 -9.46 -2.98
CA ASP A 420 -11.88 -8.48 -4.04
C ASP A 420 -10.90 -8.77 -5.19
N THR A 421 -11.46 -9.26 -6.29
CA THR A 421 -10.70 -9.78 -7.43
C THR A 421 -10.24 -8.71 -8.43
N LYS A 422 -10.40 -7.41 -8.11
CA LYS A 422 -9.82 -6.37 -8.95
C LYS A 422 -8.29 -6.40 -8.89
N ALA A 423 -7.63 -6.16 -10.02
CA ALA A 423 -6.21 -5.91 -10.08
C ALA A 423 -5.96 -4.40 -10.15
N ILE A 424 -5.27 -3.85 -9.14
CA ILE A 424 -4.90 -2.43 -9.08
C ILE A 424 -3.44 -2.31 -9.51
N THR A 425 -3.14 -1.47 -10.50
CA THR A 425 -1.80 -1.28 -11.06
C THR A 425 -0.77 -0.94 -9.97
N ALA A 426 -1.05 0.06 -9.14
CA ALA A 426 -0.16 0.49 -8.05
C ALA A 426 0.13 -0.63 -7.04
N TRP A 427 -0.88 -1.41 -6.66
CA TRP A 427 -0.73 -2.47 -5.65
C TRP A 427 0.00 -3.70 -6.20
N ASN A 428 -0.28 -4.05 -7.46
CA ASN A 428 0.50 -5.07 -8.16
C ASN A 428 1.97 -4.64 -8.31
N ALA A 429 2.23 -3.37 -8.61
CA ALA A 429 3.60 -2.83 -8.69
C ALA A 429 4.35 -2.95 -7.35
N LEU A 430 3.69 -2.66 -6.21
CA LEU A 430 4.28 -2.88 -4.88
C LEU A 430 4.61 -4.36 -4.63
N MET A 431 3.72 -5.27 -5.01
CA MET A 431 3.96 -6.70 -4.86
C MET A 431 5.08 -7.18 -5.79
N ILE A 432 5.16 -6.68 -7.02
CA ILE A 432 6.26 -6.97 -7.96
C ILE A 432 7.60 -6.54 -7.34
N SER A 433 7.69 -5.34 -6.74
CA SER A 433 8.88 -4.87 -6.03
C SER A 433 9.25 -5.78 -4.85
N GLY A 434 8.25 -6.21 -4.06
CA GLY A 434 8.44 -7.15 -2.95
C GLY A 434 9.00 -8.49 -3.42
N LEU A 435 8.41 -9.09 -4.45
CA LEU A 435 8.84 -10.35 -5.04
C LEU A 435 10.22 -10.24 -5.71
N ALA A 436 10.51 -9.16 -6.43
CA ALA A 436 11.82 -8.92 -7.04
C ALA A 436 12.92 -8.84 -5.98
N THR A 437 12.66 -8.13 -4.87
CA THR A 437 13.62 -8.03 -3.75
C THR A 437 13.76 -9.38 -3.01
N ALA A 438 12.65 -10.10 -2.79
CA ALA A 438 12.68 -11.43 -2.21
C ALA A 438 13.46 -12.43 -3.08
N TYR A 439 13.35 -12.33 -4.42
CA TYR A 439 14.18 -13.13 -5.32
C TYR A 439 15.67 -12.84 -5.15
N ARG A 440 16.07 -11.58 -5.00
CA ARG A 440 17.47 -11.23 -4.71
C ARG A 440 17.94 -11.83 -3.37
N ALA A 441 17.10 -11.79 -2.34
CA ALA A 441 17.43 -12.26 -1.00
C ALA A 441 17.49 -13.80 -0.90
N PHE A 442 16.50 -14.49 -1.45
CA PHE A 442 16.30 -15.92 -1.18
C PHE A 442 16.55 -16.83 -2.38
N GLN A 443 16.77 -16.30 -3.58
CA GLN A 443 17.04 -17.04 -4.84
C GLN A 443 15.98 -18.08 -5.20
N ASN A 444 14.76 -17.94 -4.68
CA ASN A 444 13.66 -18.84 -5.03
C ASN A 444 13.05 -18.43 -6.39
N PRO A 445 13.08 -19.30 -7.41
CA PRO A 445 12.61 -18.97 -8.76
C PRO A 445 11.11 -18.65 -8.83
N ILE A 446 10.31 -19.06 -7.84
CA ILE A 446 8.88 -18.76 -7.75
C ILE A 446 8.67 -17.23 -7.62
N TYR A 447 9.48 -16.54 -6.82
CA TYR A 447 9.39 -15.09 -6.69
C TYR A 447 9.64 -14.36 -8.01
N LYS A 448 10.69 -14.78 -8.74
CA LYS A 448 10.99 -14.26 -10.07
C LYS A 448 9.83 -14.49 -11.03
N GLN A 449 9.32 -15.73 -11.11
CA GLN A 449 8.21 -16.07 -12.00
C GLN A 449 6.98 -15.22 -11.73
N MET A 450 6.56 -15.12 -10.47
CA MET A 450 5.37 -14.35 -10.10
C MET A 450 5.55 -12.86 -10.42
N ALA A 451 6.72 -12.28 -10.09
CA ALA A 451 7.00 -10.88 -10.36
C ALA A 451 7.01 -10.55 -11.86
N THR A 452 7.66 -11.38 -12.68
CA THR A 452 7.73 -11.17 -14.12
C THR A 452 6.38 -11.35 -14.81
N THR A 453 5.59 -12.35 -14.38
CA THR A 453 4.26 -12.59 -14.94
C THR A 453 3.31 -11.43 -14.62
N ALA A 454 3.33 -10.92 -13.38
CA ALA A 454 2.50 -9.79 -12.99
C ALA A 454 2.92 -8.47 -13.71
N ALA A 455 4.23 -8.25 -13.88
CA ALA A 455 4.71 -7.10 -14.66
C ALA A 455 4.29 -7.19 -16.13
N GLN A 456 4.41 -8.37 -16.74
CA GLN A 456 4.00 -8.59 -18.12
C GLN A 456 2.49 -8.38 -18.29
N PHE A 457 1.67 -8.85 -17.33
CA PHE A 457 0.23 -8.60 -17.33
C PHE A 457 -0.11 -7.10 -17.38
N ILE A 458 0.54 -6.30 -16.54
CA ILE A 458 0.30 -4.84 -16.55
C ILE A 458 0.69 -4.23 -17.89
N LEU A 459 1.84 -4.59 -18.44
CA LEU A 459 2.34 -4.07 -19.70
C LEU A 459 1.44 -4.43 -20.89
N ASP A 460 0.84 -5.63 -20.88
CA ASP A 460 0.01 -6.14 -21.98
C ASP A 460 -1.46 -5.75 -21.84
N HIS A 461 -1.99 -5.64 -20.60
CA HIS A 461 -3.43 -5.53 -20.35
C HIS A 461 -3.88 -4.27 -19.63
N GLN A 462 -2.97 -3.52 -18.99
CA GLN A 462 -3.30 -2.26 -18.33
C GLN A 462 -2.62 -1.04 -18.95
N TRP A 463 -1.58 -1.21 -19.77
CA TRP A 463 -0.96 -0.13 -20.54
C TRP A 463 -1.42 -0.17 -21.99
N ILE A 464 -2.61 0.40 -22.24
CA ILE A 464 -3.35 0.28 -23.51
C ILE A 464 -3.14 1.55 -24.35
N GLU A 465 -2.64 1.41 -25.58
CA GLU A 465 -2.43 2.52 -26.52
C GLU A 465 -1.62 3.70 -25.93
N GLY A 466 -0.62 3.37 -25.08
CA GLY A 466 0.21 4.37 -24.41
C GLY A 466 -0.54 5.17 -23.34
N LYS A 467 -1.58 4.59 -22.72
CA LYS A 467 -2.31 5.11 -21.57
C LYS A 467 -2.45 4.03 -20.49
N LEU A 468 -1.85 4.29 -19.34
CA LEU A 468 -1.95 3.37 -18.22
C LEU A 468 -3.35 3.43 -17.59
N GLN A 469 -3.90 2.26 -17.30
CA GLN A 469 -5.17 2.08 -16.59
C GLN A 469 -4.90 1.64 -15.15
N ARG A 470 -5.74 2.10 -14.22
CA ARG A 470 -5.60 1.79 -12.80
C ARG A 470 -6.12 0.41 -12.45
N ILE A 471 -7.29 0.06 -12.96
CA ILE A 471 -8.08 -1.10 -12.54
C ILE A 471 -8.20 -2.11 -13.68
N ASN A 472 -8.16 -3.38 -13.34
CA ASN A 472 -8.56 -4.48 -14.22
C ASN A 472 -9.47 -5.44 -13.46
N TYR A 473 -10.64 -5.71 -14.01
CA TYR A 473 -11.54 -6.76 -13.57
C TYR A 473 -11.69 -7.79 -14.68
N GLU A 474 -11.31 -9.03 -14.42
CA GLU A 474 -11.51 -10.17 -15.34
C GLU A 474 -11.06 -9.86 -16.79
N GLY A 475 -9.89 -9.25 -16.94
CA GLY A 475 -9.31 -8.88 -18.24
C GLY A 475 -9.81 -7.54 -18.83
N GLN A 476 -10.74 -6.85 -18.18
CA GLN A 476 -11.23 -5.55 -18.62
C GLN A 476 -10.55 -4.41 -17.84
N ALA A 477 -9.65 -3.70 -18.51
CA ALA A 477 -9.03 -2.52 -17.95
C ALA A 477 -9.97 -1.33 -17.94
N SER A 478 -9.96 -0.57 -16.85
CA SER A 478 -10.81 0.60 -16.66
C SER A 478 -10.18 1.58 -15.66
N VAL A 479 -10.72 2.78 -15.59
CA VAL A 479 -10.25 3.88 -14.75
C VAL A 479 -8.83 4.33 -15.15
N VAL A 480 -8.70 5.55 -15.61
CA VAL A 480 -7.39 6.14 -15.94
C VAL A 480 -6.49 6.14 -14.72
N ALA A 481 -5.26 5.69 -14.91
CA ALA A 481 -4.26 5.61 -13.85
C ALA A 481 -3.97 6.99 -13.24
N GLN A 482 -3.60 6.98 -11.97
CA GLN A 482 -3.18 8.17 -11.23
C GLN A 482 -1.66 8.17 -11.00
N SER A 483 -1.12 9.25 -10.46
CA SER A 483 0.32 9.39 -10.27
C SER A 483 0.96 8.24 -9.47
N GLU A 484 0.23 7.64 -8.52
CA GLU A 484 0.75 6.50 -7.76
C GLU A 484 0.94 5.25 -8.63
N ASP A 485 0.05 5.02 -9.60
CA ASP A 485 0.15 3.88 -10.51
C ASP A 485 1.41 3.97 -11.37
N TYR A 486 1.69 5.16 -11.92
CA TYR A 486 2.91 5.42 -12.70
C TYR A 486 4.17 5.32 -11.84
N ALA A 487 4.21 6.03 -10.73
CA ALA A 487 5.40 6.08 -9.87
C ALA A 487 5.78 4.69 -9.36
N LEU A 488 4.82 3.90 -8.89
CA LEU A 488 5.06 2.57 -8.36
C LEU A 488 5.39 1.55 -9.46
N LEU A 489 4.76 1.65 -10.64
CA LEU A 489 5.09 0.76 -11.76
C LEU A 489 6.51 1.01 -12.27
N ILE A 490 6.93 2.27 -12.42
CA ILE A 490 8.32 2.61 -12.79
C ILE A 490 9.30 2.06 -11.74
N LYS A 491 8.99 2.22 -10.42
CA LYS A 491 9.79 1.63 -9.35
C LYS A 491 9.91 0.11 -9.52
N ALA A 492 8.80 -0.58 -9.74
CA ALA A 492 8.77 -2.04 -9.89
C ALA A 492 9.61 -2.51 -11.10
N LEU A 493 9.53 -1.83 -12.22
CA LEU A 493 10.34 -2.13 -13.41
C LEU A 493 11.84 -1.91 -13.15
N LEU A 494 12.20 -0.85 -12.41
CA LEU A 494 13.59 -0.60 -12.01
C LEU A 494 14.08 -1.64 -10.97
N ASP A 495 13.20 -2.16 -10.12
CA ASP A 495 13.54 -3.25 -9.19
C ASP A 495 13.71 -4.58 -9.93
N LEU A 496 12.89 -4.87 -10.94
CA LEU A 496 13.08 -6.01 -11.84
C LEU A 496 14.36 -5.90 -12.65
N HIS A 497 14.71 -4.70 -13.16
CA HIS A 497 16.01 -4.45 -13.80
C HIS A 497 17.18 -4.86 -12.89
N GLN A 498 17.08 -4.57 -11.57
CA GLN A 498 18.14 -4.94 -10.63
C GLN A 498 18.10 -6.42 -10.24
N ALA A 499 16.95 -7.06 -10.24
CA ALA A 499 16.77 -8.44 -9.80
C ALA A 499 17.01 -9.47 -10.92
N ILE A 500 16.83 -9.09 -12.19
CA ILE A 500 16.84 -9.99 -13.35
C ILE A 500 17.78 -9.42 -14.43
N PRO A 501 19.10 -9.60 -14.25
CA PRO A 501 20.10 -8.99 -15.14
C PRO A 501 19.96 -9.41 -16.60
N GLU A 502 19.46 -10.61 -16.89
CA GLU A 502 19.25 -11.10 -18.25
C GLU A 502 18.08 -10.39 -18.98
N GLN A 503 17.24 -9.65 -18.28
CA GLN A 503 16.14 -8.85 -18.83
C GLN A 503 16.26 -7.36 -18.46
N ALA A 504 17.40 -6.94 -17.93
CA ALA A 504 17.60 -5.59 -17.41
C ALA A 504 17.27 -4.50 -18.47
N ASP A 505 17.77 -4.64 -19.68
CA ASP A 505 17.53 -3.67 -20.76
C ASP A 505 16.04 -3.57 -21.13
N PHE A 506 15.32 -4.68 -21.11
CA PHE A 506 13.87 -4.69 -21.36
C PHE A 506 13.13 -3.87 -20.30
N TYR A 507 13.36 -4.14 -19.01
CA TYR A 507 12.68 -3.41 -17.92
C TYR A 507 13.07 -1.94 -17.88
N LEU A 508 14.32 -1.59 -18.17
CA LEU A 508 14.75 -0.20 -18.26
C LEU A 508 14.04 0.53 -19.41
N ALA A 509 13.91 -0.11 -20.57
CA ALA A 509 13.21 0.47 -21.73
C ALA A 509 11.73 0.72 -21.41
N GLN A 510 11.04 -0.22 -20.76
CA GLN A 510 9.66 -0.05 -20.33
C GLN A 510 9.52 1.09 -19.29
N ALA A 511 10.42 1.14 -18.29
CA ALA A 511 10.41 2.21 -17.29
C ALA A 511 10.58 3.59 -17.95
N ILE A 512 11.47 3.73 -18.92
CA ILE A 512 11.67 4.98 -19.68
C ILE A 512 10.42 5.36 -20.47
N ALA A 513 9.76 4.41 -21.13
CA ALA A 513 8.57 4.68 -21.93
C ALA A 513 7.40 5.15 -21.04
N ILE A 514 7.17 4.48 -19.91
CA ILE A 514 6.12 4.87 -18.94
C ILE A 514 6.47 6.20 -18.25
N GLN A 515 7.75 6.46 -17.97
CA GLN A 515 8.19 7.75 -17.44
C GLN A 515 7.89 8.90 -18.42
N ALA A 516 8.09 8.70 -19.72
CA ALA A 516 7.79 9.71 -20.72
C ALA A 516 6.28 10.05 -20.80
N GLU A 517 5.40 9.07 -20.62
CA GLU A 517 3.96 9.29 -20.49
C GLU A 517 3.63 10.05 -19.21
N PHE A 518 4.22 9.63 -18.07
CA PHE A 518 4.01 10.27 -16.79
C PHE A 518 4.43 11.75 -16.81
N ASP A 519 5.58 12.07 -17.41
CA ASP A 519 6.06 13.44 -17.58
C ASP A 519 5.11 14.26 -18.49
N ARG A 520 4.60 13.70 -19.58
CA ARG A 520 3.70 14.37 -20.49
C ARG A 520 2.38 14.79 -19.84
N ASP A 521 1.76 13.89 -19.04
CA ASP A 521 0.37 14.02 -18.61
C ASP A 521 0.20 14.55 -17.17
N PHE A 522 1.23 14.41 -16.32
CA PHE A 522 1.15 14.73 -14.89
C PHE A 522 2.15 15.78 -14.39
N TRP A 523 3.24 16.02 -15.14
CA TRP A 523 4.29 16.93 -14.71
C TRP A 523 3.83 18.39 -14.70
N ASP A 524 4.14 19.12 -13.60
CA ASP A 524 3.96 20.56 -13.56
C ASP A 524 5.17 21.27 -14.17
N VAL A 525 5.06 21.67 -15.42
CA VAL A 525 6.13 22.34 -16.18
C VAL A 525 6.54 23.69 -15.59
N MET A 526 5.67 24.33 -14.78
CA MET A 526 5.93 25.65 -14.21
C MET A 526 6.68 25.59 -12.88
N SER A 527 6.43 24.56 -12.07
CA SER A 527 6.92 24.55 -10.70
C SER A 527 7.48 23.21 -10.22
N GLY A 528 7.44 22.17 -11.06
CA GLY A 528 7.91 20.83 -10.74
C GLY A 528 6.96 20.01 -9.89
N GLY A 529 7.21 18.70 -9.85
CA GLY A 529 6.39 17.71 -9.19
C GLY A 529 5.22 17.23 -10.04
N TYR A 530 4.60 16.12 -9.62
CA TYR A 530 3.53 15.46 -10.35
C TYR A 530 2.19 15.69 -9.69
N PHE A 531 1.19 16.09 -10.46
CA PHE A 531 -0.20 16.10 -10.01
C PHE A 531 -0.72 14.67 -9.83
N ASN A 532 -1.72 14.47 -8.97
CA ASN A 532 -2.31 13.15 -8.76
C ASN A 532 -3.08 12.64 -9.99
N THR A 533 -3.70 13.56 -10.74
CA THR A 533 -4.57 13.26 -11.88
C THR A 533 -4.16 14.07 -13.09
N THR A 534 -4.55 13.62 -14.29
CA THR A 534 -4.42 14.42 -15.52
C THR A 534 -5.32 15.65 -15.48
N SER A 535 -5.07 16.63 -16.35
CA SER A 535 -5.94 17.81 -16.44
C SER A 535 -7.37 17.45 -16.86
N GLU A 536 -7.53 16.44 -17.71
CA GLU A 536 -8.82 15.95 -18.18
C GLU A 536 -9.62 15.27 -17.07
N SER A 537 -8.97 14.42 -16.27
CA SER A 537 -9.61 13.68 -15.17
C SER A 537 -10.00 14.57 -13.98
N SER A 538 -9.51 15.82 -13.93
CA SER A 538 -9.73 16.74 -12.79
C SER A 538 -10.96 17.64 -12.92
N GLN A 539 -11.80 17.49 -13.94
CA GLN A 539 -12.89 18.43 -14.23
C GLN A 539 -13.92 18.61 -13.11
N HIS A 540 -14.11 17.60 -12.26
CA HIS A 540 -15.07 17.63 -11.13
C HIS A 540 -14.39 17.57 -9.75
N LEU A 541 -13.10 17.87 -9.69
CA LEU A 541 -12.35 17.89 -8.44
C LEU A 541 -12.28 19.31 -7.87
N LEU A 542 -12.42 19.44 -6.55
CA LEU A 542 -12.32 20.73 -5.85
C LEU A 542 -10.92 21.35 -5.97
N VAL A 543 -9.89 20.53 -5.98
CA VAL A 543 -8.49 20.90 -6.16
C VAL A 543 -7.77 19.83 -6.97
N ARG A 544 -6.72 20.20 -7.69
CA ARG A 544 -5.81 19.26 -8.34
C ARG A 544 -4.58 19.09 -7.44
N GLU A 545 -4.54 17.98 -6.72
CA GLU A 545 -3.53 17.70 -5.70
C GLU A 545 -2.19 17.26 -6.28
N ARG A 546 -1.14 17.41 -5.45
CA ARG A 546 0.15 16.73 -5.59
C ARG A 546 0.42 16.00 -4.30
N ASN A 547 0.11 14.71 -4.25
CA ASN A 547 0.30 13.93 -3.04
C ASN A 547 1.79 13.76 -2.73
N TYR A 548 2.17 14.16 -1.52
CA TYR A 548 3.53 14.08 -0.98
C TYR A 548 3.59 13.43 0.41
N GLN A 549 2.44 13.18 1.00
CA GLN A 549 2.34 12.58 2.33
C GLN A 549 2.35 11.06 2.23
N ASP A 550 3.12 10.43 3.09
CA ASP A 550 3.13 8.99 3.23
C ASP A 550 2.05 8.55 4.23
N ASN A 551 1.40 7.46 3.90
CA ASN A 551 0.42 6.77 4.75
C ASN A 551 0.83 5.28 4.86
N ALA A 552 -0.11 4.36 4.72
CA ALA A 552 0.19 2.94 4.58
C ALA A 552 1.05 2.66 3.33
N THR A 553 0.83 3.43 2.26
CA THR A 553 1.62 3.41 1.03
C THR A 553 2.53 4.64 0.91
N PRO A 554 3.66 4.53 0.19
CA PRO A 554 4.55 5.65 -0.03
C PRO A 554 3.92 6.70 -0.95
N SER A 555 4.29 7.96 -0.76
CA SER A 555 3.78 9.05 -1.59
C SER A 555 4.24 8.96 -3.04
N PRO A 556 3.35 9.21 -4.03
CA PRO A 556 3.72 9.12 -5.45
C PRO A 556 4.84 10.10 -5.84
N ASN A 557 4.85 11.32 -5.30
CA ASN A 557 5.92 12.27 -5.60
C ASN A 557 7.27 11.87 -5.00
N GLY A 558 7.30 11.27 -3.80
CA GLY A 558 8.53 10.74 -3.22
C GLY A 558 9.11 9.63 -4.09
N ILE A 559 8.29 8.67 -4.49
CA ILE A 559 8.73 7.57 -5.36
C ILE A 559 9.13 8.07 -6.76
N ALA A 560 8.34 8.98 -7.37
CA ALA A 560 8.64 9.53 -8.69
C ALA A 560 10.01 10.23 -8.72
N ILE A 561 10.32 11.06 -7.73
CA ILE A 561 11.61 11.76 -7.65
C ILE A 561 12.77 10.76 -7.48
N ALA A 562 12.61 9.74 -6.64
CA ALA A 562 13.62 8.68 -6.51
C ALA A 562 13.81 7.92 -7.83
N ASN A 563 12.74 7.64 -8.57
CA ASN A 563 12.80 7.00 -9.89
C ASN A 563 13.55 7.86 -10.92
N LEU A 564 13.31 9.17 -10.93
CA LEU A 564 14.07 10.10 -11.80
C LEU A 564 15.58 10.00 -11.53
N VAL A 565 15.99 9.97 -10.27
CA VAL A 565 17.42 9.82 -9.91
C VAL A 565 17.96 8.44 -10.33
N ARG A 566 17.19 7.37 -10.14
CA ARG A 566 17.57 6.01 -10.56
C ARG A 566 17.69 5.92 -12.08
N LEU A 567 16.76 6.50 -12.83
CA LEU A 567 16.82 6.58 -14.30
C LEU A 567 18.03 7.39 -14.76
N ALA A 568 18.31 8.54 -14.15
CA ALA A 568 19.50 9.32 -14.45
C ALA A 568 20.78 8.50 -14.24
N THR A 569 20.86 7.78 -13.11
CA THR A 569 22.01 6.96 -12.76
C THR A 569 22.26 5.82 -13.75
N LEU A 570 21.19 5.23 -14.31
CA LEU A 570 21.30 4.13 -15.28
C LEU A 570 21.50 4.60 -16.72
N THR A 571 20.98 5.77 -17.09
CA THR A 571 20.95 6.23 -18.50
C THR A 571 21.94 7.34 -18.80
N ASP A 572 22.60 7.91 -17.79
CA ASP A 572 23.44 9.09 -17.87
C ASP A 572 22.72 10.35 -18.43
N LYS A 573 21.35 10.36 -18.44
CA LYS A 573 20.53 11.48 -18.91
C LYS A 573 20.34 12.50 -17.78
N LYS A 574 21.01 13.65 -17.91
CA LYS A 574 20.96 14.71 -16.91
C LYS A 574 19.58 15.33 -16.71
N GLU A 575 18.73 15.31 -17.72
CA GLU A 575 17.37 15.86 -17.66
C GLU A 575 16.52 15.28 -16.51
N TYR A 576 16.71 14.01 -16.17
CA TYR A 576 16.03 13.38 -15.04
C TYR A 576 16.52 13.96 -13.69
N LEU A 577 17.80 14.28 -13.54
CA LEU A 577 18.30 14.95 -12.34
C LEU A 577 17.78 16.39 -12.24
N ASP A 578 17.70 17.10 -13.36
CA ASP A 578 17.16 18.47 -13.40
C ASP A 578 15.68 18.48 -12.97
N HIS A 579 14.87 17.50 -13.43
CA HIS A 579 13.49 17.31 -12.98
C HIS A 579 13.42 16.93 -11.49
N ALA A 580 14.26 16.01 -11.01
CA ALA A 580 14.30 15.62 -9.61
C ALA A 580 14.64 16.82 -8.70
N GLU A 581 15.62 17.65 -9.09
CA GLU A 581 15.99 18.86 -8.35
C GLU A 581 14.83 19.87 -8.30
N LEU A 582 14.17 20.11 -9.42
CA LEU A 582 13.03 21.04 -9.49
C LEU A 582 11.87 20.58 -8.61
N ALA A 583 11.55 19.28 -8.65
CA ALA A 583 10.51 18.70 -7.81
C ALA A 583 10.89 18.76 -6.32
N LEU A 584 12.12 18.42 -5.95
CA LEU A 584 12.59 18.54 -4.56
C LEU A 584 12.47 19.97 -4.04
N LYS A 585 12.89 20.97 -4.84
CA LYS A 585 12.72 22.40 -4.50
C LYS A 585 11.25 22.75 -4.27
N ARG A 586 10.34 22.18 -5.06
CA ARG A 586 8.88 22.39 -4.91
C ARG A 586 8.36 21.91 -3.57
N PHE A 587 8.81 20.75 -3.11
CA PHE A 587 8.42 20.16 -1.83
C PHE A 587 9.34 20.57 -0.66
N GLY A 588 10.37 21.36 -0.89
CA GLY A 588 11.40 21.67 0.09
C GLY A 588 10.89 22.31 1.37
N HIS A 589 9.86 23.17 1.29
CA HIS A 589 9.22 23.74 2.48
C HIS A 589 8.57 22.66 3.36
N VAL A 590 7.89 21.70 2.77
CA VAL A 590 7.24 20.60 3.51
C VAL A 590 8.29 19.68 4.13
N ILE A 591 9.30 19.28 3.36
CA ILE A 591 10.40 18.43 3.83
C ILE A 591 11.10 19.06 5.04
N SER A 592 11.32 20.39 5.01
CA SER A 592 12.01 21.11 6.07
C SER A 592 11.17 21.29 7.35
N ASN A 593 9.87 21.54 7.22
CA ASN A 593 9.01 21.89 8.35
C ASN A 593 8.23 20.70 8.94
N ASN A 594 7.88 19.73 8.10
CA ASN A 594 7.15 18.53 8.52
C ASN A 594 7.73 17.24 7.90
N PRO A 595 9.02 16.94 8.13
CA PRO A 595 9.68 15.78 7.52
C PRO A 595 9.02 14.45 7.90
N VAL A 596 8.37 14.37 9.07
CA VAL A 596 7.69 13.16 9.52
C VAL A 596 6.49 12.78 8.64
N ALA A 597 5.89 13.72 7.92
CA ALA A 597 4.77 13.42 7.02
C ALA A 597 5.21 12.85 5.66
N CYS A 598 6.51 12.88 5.33
CA CYS A 598 6.98 12.59 3.97
C CYS A 598 8.31 11.80 3.91
N PRO A 599 8.42 10.64 4.58
CA PRO A 599 9.63 9.82 4.55
C PRO A 599 10.07 9.40 3.14
N SER A 600 9.13 9.19 2.19
CA SER A 600 9.47 8.91 0.80
C SER A 600 10.14 10.08 0.09
N LEU A 601 9.76 11.34 0.41
CA LEU A 601 10.47 12.52 -0.09
C LEU A 601 11.86 12.67 0.55
N LEU A 602 12.02 12.32 1.82
CA LEU A 602 13.34 12.26 2.46
C LEU A 602 14.23 11.19 1.81
N ALA A 603 13.67 10.02 1.50
CA ALA A 603 14.37 8.97 0.75
C ALA A 603 14.76 9.45 -0.66
N ALA A 604 13.86 10.18 -1.34
CA ALA A 604 14.16 10.78 -2.63
C ALA A 604 15.26 11.85 -2.56
N PHE A 605 15.27 12.66 -1.49
CA PHE A 605 16.35 13.61 -1.24
C PHE A 605 17.69 12.90 -0.96
N ASP A 606 17.66 11.80 -0.22
CA ASP A 606 18.83 10.95 0.00
C ASP A 606 19.35 10.36 -1.33
N TRP A 607 18.46 9.81 -2.17
CA TRP A 607 18.80 9.39 -3.52
C TRP A 607 19.47 10.51 -4.32
N PHE A 608 18.88 11.70 -4.33
CA PHE A 608 19.42 12.84 -5.08
C PHE A 608 20.82 13.24 -4.63
N ARG A 609 21.07 13.22 -3.31
CA ARG A 609 22.36 13.62 -2.73
C ARG A 609 23.45 12.52 -2.79
N ASN A 610 23.04 11.25 -2.70
CA ASN A 610 23.93 10.13 -2.43
C ASN A 610 23.90 9.03 -3.50
N HIS A 611 23.18 9.21 -4.63
CA HIS A 611 23.10 8.18 -5.67
C HIS A 611 24.49 7.71 -6.13
N THR A 612 24.61 6.41 -6.28
CA THR A 612 25.88 5.75 -6.60
C THR A 612 25.61 4.71 -7.69
N LEU A 613 26.52 4.62 -8.67
CA LEU A 613 26.47 3.57 -9.68
C LEU A 613 27.63 2.61 -9.45
N LEU A 614 27.32 1.32 -9.38
CA LEU A 614 28.31 0.26 -9.45
C LEU A 614 28.25 -0.41 -10.82
N GLN A 615 29.34 -0.33 -11.57
CA GLN A 615 29.51 -1.08 -12.81
C GLN A 615 30.44 -2.27 -12.57
N THR A 616 30.08 -3.42 -13.13
CA THR A 616 30.85 -4.65 -12.96
C THR A 616 30.63 -5.60 -14.12
N SER A 617 31.45 -6.65 -14.24
CA SER A 617 31.24 -7.73 -15.22
C SER A 617 30.11 -8.66 -14.78
N ALA A 618 29.54 -9.42 -15.72
CA ALA A 618 28.51 -10.41 -15.43
C ALA A 618 28.96 -11.46 -14.40
N SER A 619 30.26 -11.81 -14.38
CA SER A 619 30.83 -12.81 -13.46
C SER A 619 30.89 -12.33 -12.01
N GLN A 620 30.97 -11.01 -11.77
CA GLN A 620 31.05 -10.41 -10.44
C GLN A 620 29.70 -9.92 -9.92
N TYR A 621 28.71 -9.77 -10.79
CA TYR A 621 27.39 -9.22 -10.47
C TYR A 621 26.69 -9.98 -9.36
N ASP A 622 26.77 -11.30 -9.36
CA ASP A 622 26.13 -12.20 -8.37
C ASP A 622 26.51 -11.89 -6.93
N TYR A 623 27.73 -11.42 -6.69
CA TYR A 623 28.14 -11.01 -5.35
C TYR A 623 27.39 -9.75 -4.92
N PHE A 624 27.44 -8.72 -5.76
CA PHE A 624 26.90 -7.40 -5.38
C PHE A 624 25.38 -7.39 -5.27
N TYR A 625 24.67 -8.06 -6.14
CA TYR A 625 23.22 -7.98 -6.15
C TYR A 625 22.54 -8.68 -4.96
N ARG A 626 23.27 -9.51 -4.22
CA ARG A 626 22.84 -10.17 -2.97
C ARG A 626 23.07 -9.34 -1.71
N HIS A 627 23.52 -8.10 -1.84
CA HIS A 627 23.74 -7.21 -0.72
C HIS A 627 22.82 -6.00 -0.78
N TYR A 628 22.59 -5.37 0.36
CA TYR A 628 21.74 -4.19 0.46
C TYR A 628 22.56 -2.91 0.23
N TYR A 629 22.34 -2.24 -0.88
CA TYR A 629 22.92 -0.95 -1.22
C TYR A 629 21.79 0.08 -1.46
N PRO A 630 21.33 0.82 -0.44
CA PRO A 630 20.05 1.54 -0.45
C PRO A 630 19.92 2.64 -1.50
N VAL A 631 20.99 3.33 -1.86
CA VAL A 631 20.98 4.42 -2.86
C VAL A 631 22.01 4.15 -3.99
N ALA A 632 22.23 2.87 -4.30
CA ALA A 632 23.07 2.46 -5.40
C ALA A 632 22.29 1.70 -6.46
N MET A 633 22.67 1.92 -7.73
CA MET A 633 22.22 1.12 -8.86
C MET A 633 23.39 0.24 -9.35
N LEU A 634 23.08 -1.00 -9.70
CA LEU A 634 24.02 -1.97 -10.25
C LEU A 634 23.82 -2.02 -11.77
N ARG A 635 24.91 -2.01 -12.52
CA ARG A 635 24.91 -2.12 -13.98
C ARG A 635 25.97 -3.12 -14.43
N ILE A 636 25.59 -4.10 -15.25
CA ILE A 636 26.53 -4.96 -15.93
C ILE A 636 27.10 -4.20 -17.14
N ASP A 637 28.41 -4.09 -17.21
CA ASP A 637 29.10 -3.65 -18.42
C ASP A 637 29.58 -4.89 -19.17
N PRO A 638 29.02 -5.21 -20.34
CA PRO A 638 29.42 -6.38 -21.12
C PRO A 638 30.86 -6.31 -21.64
N HIS A 639 31.47 -5.12 -21.61
CA HIS A 639 32.83 -4.87 -22.03
C HIS A 639 33.76 -4.52 -20.86
N PHE A 640 33.35 -4.74 -19.61
CA PHE A 640 34.07 -4.37 -18.40
C PHE A 640 35.53 -4.83 -18.44
N ASP A 641 35.77 -6.11 -18.77
CA ASP A 641 37.10 -6.72 -18.83
C ASP A 641 37.99 -6.19 -19.98
N GLN A 642 37.38 -5.50 -20.94
CA GLN A 642 38.09 -4.83 -22.04
C GLN A 642 38.46 -3.38 -21.70
N HIS A 643 37.61 -2.72 -20.91
CA HIS A 643 37.79 -1.31 -20.56
C HIS A 643 38.74 -1.09 -19.37
N PHE A 644 38.86 -2.11 -18.50
CA PHE A 644 39.62 -1.99 -17.25
C PHE A 644 40.72 -3.03 -17.14
N ALA A 645 41.64 -2.81 -16.19
CA ALA A 645 42.74 -3.74 -15.92
C ALA A 645 42.22 -5.14 -15.53
N PRO A 646 42.90 -6.23 -15.84
CA PRO A 646 42.45 -7.61 -15.60
C PRO A 646 42.15 -7.96 -14.15
N ASN A 647 42.63 -7.17 -13.20
CA ASN A 647 42.36 -7.33 -11.78
C ASN A 647 41.24 -6.40 -11.25
N ALA A 648 40.63 -5.56 -12.09
CA ALA A 648 39.49 -4.75 -11.72
C ALA A 648 38.24 -5.62 -11.61
N ILE A 649 37.49 -5.47 -10.51
CA ILE A 649 36.24 -6.22 -10.26
C ILE A 649 35.01 -5.34 -10.37
N ALA A 650 35.14 -4.03 -10.13
CA ALA A 650 34.05 -3.08 -10.20
C ALA A 650 34.55 -1.64 -10.38
N LEU A 651 33.68 -0.78 -10.90
CA LEU A 651 33.83 0.67 -10.95
C LEU A 651 32.70 1.34 -10.19
N VAL A 652 33.05 2.14 -9.20
CA VAL A 652 32.04 2.90 -8.40
C VAL A 652 32.07 4.35 -8.86
N CYS A 653 30.90 4.84 -9.32
CA CYS A 653 30.70 6.23 -9.70
C CYS A 653 29.78 6.94 -8.69
N GLN A 654 30.20 8.11 -8.23
CA GLN A 654 29.52 8.95 -7.24
C GLN A 654 28.98 10.20 -7.95
N GLY A 655 27.69 10.26 -8.20
CA GLY A 655 27.15 11.31 -9.06
C GLY A 655 27.81 11.27 -10.44
N ASN A 656 28.45 12.37 -10.84
CA ASN A 656 29.09 12.50 -12.16
C ASN A 656 30.59 12.13 -12.20
N ALA A 657 31.12 11.57 -11.12
CA ALA A 657 32.54 11.22 -11.02
C ALA A 657 32.73 9.76 -10.63
N CYS A 658 33.55 9.03 -11.40
CA CYS A 658 33.92 7.67 -11.04
C CYS A 658 35.22 7.64 -10.24
N LEU A 659 35.30 6.71 -9.30
CA LEU A 659 36.48 6.45 -8.50
C LEU A 659 37.50 5.58 -9.29
N GLU A 660 38.65 5.32 -8.70
CA GLU A 660 39.59 4.34 -9.23
C GLU A 660 38.94 2.93 -9.27
N PRO A 661 39.11 2.15 -10.35
CA PRO A 661 38.54 0.80 -10.41
C PRO A 661 38.96 -0.06 -9.23
N ALA A 662 37.99 -0.65 -8.55
CA ALA A 662 38.23 -1.49 -7.40
C ALA A 662 38.87 -2.82 -7.83
N THR A 663 39.94 -3.24 -7.13
CA THR A 663 40.65 -4.49 -7.38
C THR A 663 40.43 -5.55 -6.32
N SER A 664 39.59 -5.25 -5.32
CA SER A 664 39.16 -6.19 -4.28
C SER A 664 37.75 -5.83 -3.78
N LEU A 665 37.06 -6.81 -3.22
CA LEU A 665 35.71 -6.60 -2.62
C LEU A 665 35.77 -5.57 -1.49
N ASP A 666 36.78 -5.64 -0.61
CA ASP A 666 36.96 -4.67 0.49
C ASP A 666 37.13 -3.23 -0.01
N MET A 667 37.90 -3.05 -1.10
CA MET A 667 38.04 -1.73 -1.73
C MET A 667 36.70 -1.24 -2.31
N CYS A 668 36.00 -2.12 -3.02
CA CYS A 668 34.72 -1.78 -3.63
C CYS A 668 33.66 -1.42 -2.57
N GLU A 669 33.56 -2.19 -1.49
CA GLU A 669 32.62 -1.91 -0.40
C GLU A 669 32.90 -0.57 0.28
N LYS A 670 34.17 -0.25 0.54
CA LYS A 670 34.59 1.06 1.06
C LYS A 670 34.19 2.20 0.12
N GLN A 671 34.41 2.03 -1.17
CA GLN A 671 33.99 3.01 -2.18
C GLN A 671 32.48 3.16 -2.27
N LEU A 672 31.71 2.07 -2.18
CA LEU A 672 30.26 2.09 -2.16
C LEU A 672 29.73 2.82 -0.91
N ILE A 673 30.24 2.49 0.28
CA ILE A 673 29.87 3.17 1.53
C ILE A 673 30.18 4.66 1.43
N GLN A 674 31.36 5.02 0.93
CA GLN A 674 31.73 6.41 0.70
C GLN A 674 30.76 7.10 -0.26
N GLY A 675 30.42 6.46 -1.38
CA GLY A 675 29.51 6.99 -2.40
C GLY A 675 28.10 7.21 -1.89
N MET A 676 27.57 6.24 -1.17
CA MET A 676 26.22 6.28 -0.60
C MET A 676 26.09 7.18 0.64
N SER A 677 27.17 7.68 1.21
CA SER A 677 27.17 8.46 2.46
C SER A 677 27.90 9.80 2.34
N ARG A 678 27.81 10.43 1.15
CA ARG A 678 28.49 11.72 0.88
C ARG A 678 27.91 12.86 1.71
N VAL A 679 26.61 12.82 1.89
CA VAL A 679 25.84 13.88 2.57
C VAL A 679 24.87 13.24 3.56
N ILE A 680 24.85 13.76 4.79
CA ILE A 680 23.90 13.45 5.83
C ILE A 680 23.30 14.75 6.35
#